data_729fdd9ddfcf64df523f1e9a2228cce7
#
_entry.id   729fdd9ddfcf64df523f1e9a2228cce7
#
_cell.length_a   1.000
_cell.length_b   1.000
_cell.length_c   1.000
_cell.angle_alpha   90.00
_cell.angle_beta   90.00
_cell.angle_gamma   90.00
#
_symmetry.space_group_name_H-M   'P 1'
#
loop_
_entity.id
_entity.type
_entity.pdbx_description
1 polymer ?
#
loop_
_entity_poly.entity_id
_entity_poly.type
_entity_poly.pdbx_seq_one_letter_code
_entity_poly.pdbx_strand_id
1 'polypeptide(L)'
;MKELEKNYDPSKIEAKIYKNWLEKKYFHAEVNKDKKPFTIVMPPPNITGQLHMGHALDNTMQDILIRYKRMQGFEALWQPGTDHAAIATEVKIIDKLKAEGLSKESLGREKFLEKAWEWKKEYGSKIINQLQKLGSSADWERERFTMDEGCSNAVEDVFIKLYKKGYIYKGSKIINWCPVCQTTISDAEVEHIEMDSYFWHINYPIEGEEGRFIEIATTRPETMLGDTAVAVHPDDERYKDLIGKKLILPLVGRKIPLVADSYVDKEFGTGCVKITPAHDPNDFEVGKRHNLEEINILYDDGKINLPGSKYHNMDRYEARKAVVEDLKSQGLLVKTVAHKHSVGTHDRCKTIVEPMIKPQWFVKMEEMAKPAIESVKNGSLKFVPESFSKIYLHWLENIRDWCISRQLWWGHRIPAYYCSECKHMEVGSKKPTYCPVCAKEKDFIQDEDTLDTWFSSALWPFSTLGWPKDTKELSYFYPTDVLVTGYDIIFFWVVRMVFSALEQTGKEPFNTVLIHGLVRDSQGRKMSKSLGNGIDPLEVIDKYGADALRMTLMTGNAPGNDMRFYFEKVEASRNFANKIWNASRFIMMNVKDDKEPVLDKSKLKIEDKWILSKSNGIVKEVTENLDKYELGIALSKIYDFLWEEFCDWYIEMLKPRLWNEADESRETALWVLKKVLIDMLKLLHPFMPFITEEIFLNLSDEESIMISKWPVYDEAWDMKADEDKVESIKAAVRAIRNIRTSMNVVPSKKLGVHLISKEAEVRDVFEESRVIFMSLAGANELYIEADKANVPDDAVSAVIAGADIYIPFEDLVDVAKEKERLKKEEVKLLAELDRVNNMLGNEKFISKAPASKIEEEKEKLDKYTKMLEQLREQLVALEKR
;
A
#
# COMPACT_ATOMS: atom_id res chain seq x y z
N MET A 1 19.46 29.19 21.72
CA MET A 1 19.44 28.00 20.81
C MET A 1 20.37 26.92 21.36
N LYS A 2 19.95 25.65 21.42
CA LYS A 2 20.86 24.54 21.75
C LYS A 2 21.60 24.13 20.49
N GLU A 3 22.93 23.89 20.62
CA GLU A 3 23.70 23.37 19.49
C GLU A 3 23.25 21.95 19.13
N LEU A 4 22.83 21.70 17.86
CA LEU A 4 22.48 20.36 17.37
C LEU A 4 23.73 19.47 17.35
N GLU A 5 23.57 18.18 17.69
CA GLU A 5 24.65 17.19 17.58
C GLU A 5 25.19 17.13 16.14
N LYS A 6 26.46 16.71 16.01
CA LYS A 6 27.14 16.66 14.69
C LYS A 6 26.38 15.80 13.67
N ASN A 7 25.79 14.69 14.10
CA ASN A 7 25.07 13.76 13.25
C ASN A 7 23.64 13.60 13.77
N TYR A 8 22.68 13.42 12.88
CA TYR A 8 21.31 13.05 13.24
C TYR A 8 21.28 11.60 13.72
N ASP A 9 20.77 11.38 14.92
CA ASP A 9 20.59 10.05 15.51
C ASP A 9 19.13 9.85 15.93
N PRO A 10 18.29 9.18 15.09
CA PRO A 10 16.87 8.98 15.37
C PRO A 10 16.62 8.30 16.72
N SER A 11 17.50 7.35 17.12
CA SER A 11 17.30 6.55 18.34
C SER A 11 17.29 7.38 19.62
N LYS A 12 17.95 8.55 19.61
CA LYS A 12 17.99 9.46 20.76
C LYS A 12 16.82 10.45 20.79
N ILE A 13 16.17 10.65 19.67
CA ILE A 13 15.24 11.75 19.44
C ILE A 13 13.80 11.28 19.43
N GLU A 14 13.49 10.23 18.64
CA GLU A 14 12.13 9.81 18.33
C GLU A 14 11.30 9.46 19.57
N ALA A 15 11.82 8.63 20.44
CA ALA A 15 11.11 8.21 21.65
C ALA A 15 10.82 9.39 22.60
N LYS A 16 11.76 10.34 22.74
CA LYS A 16 11.61 11.51 23.58
C LYS A 16 10.54 12.46 23.03
N ILE A 17 10.58 12.73 21.72
CA ILE A 17 9.62 13.61 21.06
C ILE A 17 8.21 13.00 21.14
N TYR A 18 8.06 11.71 20.81
CA TYR A 18 6.78 11.04 20.84
C TYR A 18 6.15 11.05 22.23
N LYS A 19 6.96 10.80 23.27
CA LYS A 19 6.52 10.90 24.68
C LYS A 19 6.02 12.31 25.01
N ASN A 20 6.75 13.34 24.57
CA ASN A 20 6.32 14.74 24.81
C ASN A 20 4.98 15.04 24.14
N TRP A 21 4.77 14.59 22.89
CA TRP A 21 3.49 14.77 22.20
C TRP A 21 2.31 14.10 22.92
N LEU A 22 2.54 12.90 23.48
CA LEU A 22 1.53 12.21 24.29
C LEU A 22 1.23 12.95 25.59
N GLU A 23 2.25 13.38 26.31
CA GLU A 23 2.10 14.11 27.60
C GLU A 23 1.36 15.44 27.40
N LYS A 24 1.61 16.10 26.27
CA LYS A 24 0.97 17.38 25.89
C LYS A 24 -0.40 17.18 25.22
N LYS A 25 -0.81 15.93 24.95
CA LYS A 25 -2.09 15.56 24.32
C LYS A 25 -2.33 16.20 22.95
N TYR A 26 -1.27 16.41 22.16
CA TYR A 26 -1.40 17.03 20.83
C TYR A 26 -2.20 16.21 19.84
N PHE A 27 -2.41 14.91 20.10
CA PHE A 27 -3.20 14.01 19.26
C PHE A 27 -4.69 14.00 19.61
N HIS A 28 -5.04 14.47 20.80
CA HIS A 28 -6.40 14.43 21.30
C HIS A 28 -7.28 15.47 20.63
N ALA A 29 -8.43 15.02 20.11
CA ALA A 29 -9.42 15.88 19.47
C ALA A 29 -10.68 16.00 20.35
N GLU A 30 -11.19 17.20 20.52
CA GLU A 30 -12.38 17.49 21.29
C GLU A 30 -13.47 18.12 20.42
N VAL A 31 -14.71 18.02 20.87
CA VAL A 31 -15.81 18.70 20.19
C VAL A 31 -15.68 20.22 20.36
N ASN A 32 -15.23 20.88 19.31
CA ASN A 32 -15.00 22.32 19.27
C ASN A 32 -15.79 22.98 18.12
N LYS A 33 -16.88 23.68 18.47
CA LYS A 33 -17.77 24.32 17.48
C LYS A 33 -17.14 25.49 16.70
N ASP A 34 -16.03 26.02 17.19
CA ASP A 34 -15.30 27.12 16.54
C ASP A 34 -14.34 26.61 15.46
N LYS A 35 -14.11 25.32 15.41
CA LYS A 35 -13.26 24.67 14.40
C LYS A 35 -14.08 23.73 13.52
N LYS A 36 -13.63 23.53 12.28
CA LYS A 36 -14.15 22.47 11.43
C LYS A 36 -13.56 21.13 11.81
N PRO A 37 -14.35 20.06 11.93
CA PRO A 37 -13.80 18.73 12.12
C PRO A 37 -13.10 18.22 10.85
N PHE A 38 -12.10 17.38 11.04
CA PHE A 38 -11.55 16.50 10.00
C PHE A 38 -11.30 15.14 10.62
N THR A 39 -11.96 14.12 10.12
CA THR A 39 -12.00 12.82 10.78
C THR A 39 -11.54 11.71 9.83
N ILE A 40 -10.60 10.89 10.30
CA ILE A 40 -10.22 9.63 9.69
C ILE A 40 -10.45 8.52 10.72
N VAL A 41 -11.15 7.45 10.33
CA VAL A 41 -11.16 6.21 11.11
C VAL A 41 -10.05 5.31 10.59
N MET A 42 -9.17 4.89 11.49
CA MET A 42 -8.09 3.97 11.15
C MET A 42 -8.68 2.61 10.75
N PRO A 43 -8.27 2.00 9.61
CA PRO A 43 -8.55 0.60 9.38
C PRO A 43 -8.03 -0.22 10.56
N PRO A 44 -8.91 -0.84 11.36
CA PRO A 44 -8.47 -1.45 12.61
C PRO A 44 -7.63 -2.71 12.30
N PRO A 45 -6.33 -2.74 12.65
CA PRO A 45 -5.50 -3.91 12.38
C PRO A 45 -6.02 -5.14 13.12
N ASN A 46 -5.97 -6.27 12.44
CA ASN A 46 -6.33 -7.57 12.98
C ASN A 46 -5.34 -8.01 14.08
N ILE A 47 -5.82 -8.45 15.22
CA ILE A 47 -4.97 -8.94 16.33
C ILE A 47 -4.33 -10.32 16.05
N THR A 48 -4.01 -10.61 14.80
CA THR A 48 -3.47 -11.90 14.37
C THR A 48 -1.93 -11.98 14.40
N GLY A 49 -1.28 -10.87 14.70
CA GLY A 49 0.18 -10.79 14.78
C GLY A 49 0.72 -9.36 14.63
N GLN A 50 2.00 -9.26 14.32
CA GLN A 50 2.68 -7.98 14.11
C GLN A 50 2.26 -7.33 12.79
N LEU A 51 2.36 -6.00 12.75
CA LEU A 51 2.14 -5.20 11.55
C LEU A 51 3.21 -5.51 10.49
N HIS A 52 2.86 -5.27 9.23
CA HIS A 52 3.74 -5.41 8.07
C HIS A 52 3.81 -4.08 7.29
N MET A 53 4.66 -4.03 6.25
CA MET A 53 4.86 -2.81 5.45
C MET A 53 3.60 -2.21 4.86
N GLY A 54 2.58 -3.03 4.53
CA GLY A 54 1.28 -2.52 4.06
C GLY A 54 0.59 -1.66 5.12
N HIS A 55 0.62 -2.08 6.39
CA HIS A 55 0.09 -1.26 7.49
C HIS A 55 0.91 0.02 7.72
N ALA A 56 2.25 -0.06 7.55
CA ALA A 56 3.09 1.12 7.67
C ALA A 56 2.78 2.14 6.57
N LEU A 57 2.52 1.70 5.33
CA LEU A 57 2.09 2.55 4.23
C LEU A 57 0.74 3.21 4.54
N ASP A 58 -0.28 2.40 4.84
CA ASP A 58 -1.65 2.84 5.12
C ASP A 58 -1.68 3.87 6.25
N ASN A 59 -1.03 3.57 7.38
CA ASN A 59 -0.99 4.48 8.52
C ASN A 59 -0.16 5.75 8.25
N THR A 60 0.91 5.65 7.47
CA THR A 60 1.70 6.84 7.08
C THR A 60 0.87 7.81 6.25
N MET A 61 0.08 7.31 5.29
CA MET A 61 -0.80 8.15 4.47
C MET A 61 -1.86 8.87 5.32
N GLN A 62 -2.48 8.16 6.24
CA GLN A 62 -3.46 8.74 7.18
C GLN A 62 -2.84 9.82 8.06
N ASP A 63 -1.67 9.51 8.66
CA ASP A 63 -0.98 10.43 9.56
C ASP A 63 -0.56 11.73 8.86
N ILE A 64 -0.13 11.65 7.60
CA ILE A 64 0.20 12.82 6.77
C ILE A 64 -1.03 13.74 6.65
N LEU A 65 -2.19 13.19 6.31
CA LEU A 65 -3.42 13.98 6.18
C LEU A 65 -3.87 14.58 7.50
N ILE A 66 -3.80 13.82 8.59
CA ILE A 66 -4.17 14.28 9.93
C ILE A 66 -3.26 15.41 10.40
N ARG A 67 -1.93 15.28 10.25
CA ARG A 67 -0.97 16.32 10.62
C ARG A 67 -1.17 17.59 9.79
N TYR A 68 -1.32 17.42 8.48
CA TYR A 68 -1.62 18.52 7.57
C TYR A 68 -2.88 19.29 7.98
N LYS A 69 -4.01 18.60 8.19
CA LYS A 69 -5.27 19.25 8.58
C LYS A 69 -5.22 19.85 9.99
N ARG A 70 -4.50 19.23 10.93
CA ARG A 70 -4.26 19.82 12.26
C ARG A 70 -3.52 21.16 12.15
N MET A 71 -2.47 21.22 11.35
CA MET A 71 -1.73 22.47 11.11
C MET A 71 -2.54 23.52 10.34
N GLN A 72 -3.53 23.10 9.54
CA GLN A 72 -4.51 24.02 8.93
C GLN A 72 -5.56 24.56 9.93
N GLY A 73 -5.54 24.10 11.18
CA GLY A 73 -6.45 24.55 12.23
C GLY A 73 -7.76 23.80 12.33
N PHE A 74 -7.90 22.66 11.64
CA PHE A 74 -9.04 21.76 11.85
C PHE A 74 -8.95 21.08 13.21
N GLU A 75 -10.11 20.68 13.75
CA GLU A 75 -10.16 19.72 14.84
C GLU A 75 -10.02 18.32 14.24
N ALA A 76 -8.78 17.84 14.18
CA ALA A 76 -8.42 16.64 13.44
C ALA A 76 -8.45 15.41 14.34
N LEU A 77 -9.45 14.54 14.13
CA LEU A 77 -9.59 13.25 14.82
C LEU A 77 -9.06 12.12 13.93
N TRP A 78 -8.04 11.44 14.38
CA TRP A 78 -7.68 10.13 13.85
C TRP A 78 -8.08 9.06 14.87
N GLN A 79 -9.22 8.40 14.60
CA GLN A 79 -9.83 7.40 15.49
C GLN A 79 -9.10 6.07 15.37
N PRO A 80 -8.32 5.62 16.38
CA PRO A 80 -7.61 4.35 16.34
C PRO A 80 -8.45 3.20 16.90
N GLY A 81 -8.00 1.97 16.60
CA GLY A 81 -8.49 0.76 17.21
C GLY A 81 -7.96 -0.50 16.58
N THR A 82 -8.47 -1.65 17.03
CA THR A 82 -8.08 -2.98 16.54
C THR A 82 -9.31 -3.84 16.28
N ASP A 83 -9.18 -4.80 15.35
CA ASP A 83 -10.24 -5.75 15.00
C ASP A 83 -9.97 -7.12 15.61
N HIS A 84 -11.04 -7.75 16.11
CA HIS A 84 -10.99 -9.09 16.71
C HIS A 84 -10.71 -10.20 15.67
N ALA A 85 -10.98 -9.94 14.38
CA ALA A 85 -10.65 -10.81 13.25
C ALA A 85 -11.05 -12.27 13.42
N ALA A 86 -12.29 -12.51 13.78
CA ALA A 86 -12.92 -13.79 14.16
C ALA A 86 -12.14 -15.07 13.74
N ILE A 87 -12.28 -15.51 12.47
CA ILE A 87 -11.65 -16.75 11.96
C ILE A 87 -10.11 -16.70 12.11
N ALA A 88 -9.51 -15.60 11.70
CA ALA A 88 -8.06 -15.49 11.61
C ALA A 88 -7.39 -15.55 13.01
N THR A 89 -8.01 -14.95 13.99
CA THR A 89 -7.56 -14.97 15.40
C THR A 89 -7.82 -16.34 16.03
N GLU A 90 -8.99 -16.92 15.81
CA GLU A 90 -9.33 -18.25 16.36
C GLU A 90 -8.35 -19.32 15.86
N VAL A 91 -8.01 -19.32 14.57
CA VAL A 91 -7.00 -20.23 14.00
C VAL A 91 -5.65 -20.08 14.71
N LYS A 92 -5.19 -18.85 14.97
CA LYS A 92 -3.92 -18.59 15.66
C LYS A 92 -3.92 -19.10 17.11
N ILE A 93 -5.04 -18.94 17.80
CA ILE A 93 -5.21 -19.45 19.16
C ILE A 93 -5.22 -20.97 19.14
N ILE A 94 -5.92 -21.61 18.20
CA ILE A 94 -5.94 -23.07 18.05
C ILE A 94 -4.52 -23.59 17.75
N ASP A 95 -3.76 -22.95 16.89
CA ASP A 95 -2.37 -23.33 16.59
C ASP A 95 -1.49 -23.26 17.86
N LYS A 96 -1.65 -22.20 18.67
CA LYS A 96 -0.96 -22.06 19.94
C LYS A 96 -1.34 -23.17 20.93
N LEU A 97 -2.64 -23.46 21.07
CA LEU A 97 -3.14 -24.53 21.94
C LEU A 97 -2.61 -25.90 21.51
N LYS A 98 -2.59 -26.18 20.20
CA LYS A 98 -2.01 -27.44 19.68
C LYS A 98 -0.52 -27.60 20.04
N ALA A 99 0.25 -26.51 19.97
CA ALA A 99 1.64 -26.50 20.40
C ALA A 99 1.80 -26.77 21.91
N GLU A 100 0.79 -26.43 22.72
CA GLU A 100 0.71 -26.71 24.15
C GLU A 100 0.08 -28.10 24.47
N GLY A 101 -0.27 -28.88 23.42
CA GLY A 101 -0.89 -30.20 23.58
C GLY A 101 -2.38 -30.16 23.98
N LEU A 102 -3.05 -29.02 23.76
CA LEU A 102 -4.45 -28.79 24.07
C LEU A 102 -5.31 -28.69 22.81
N SER A 103 -6.60 -28.98 22.93
CA SER A 103 -7.57 -28.71 21.85
C SER A 103 -8.65 -27.75 22.32
N LYS A 104 -9.31 -27.08 21.38
CA LYS A 104 -10.44 -26.19 21.63
C LYS A 104 -11.56 -26.92 22.42
N GLU A 105 -11.90 -28.13 22.00
CA GLU A 105 -12.94 -28.95 22.54
C GLU A 105 -12.61 -29.40 23.99
N SER A 106 -11.33 -29.73 24.25
CA SER A 106 -10.88 -30.15 25.59
C SER A 106 -10.98 -29.03 26.63
N LEU A 107 -10.84 -27.77 26.20
CA LEU A 107 -10.95 -26.58 27.06
C LEU A 107 -12.41 -26.20 27.35
N GLY A 108 -13.30 -26.37 26.39
CA GLY A 108 -14.63 -25.79 26.39
C GLY A 108 -14.65 -24.31 26.10
N ARG A 109 -15.85 -23.78 25.74
CA ARG A 109 -16.02 -22.42 25.23
C ARG A 109 -15.52 -21.33 26.17
N GLU A 110 -15.84 -21.42 27.45
CA GLU A 110 -15.49 -20.37 28.43
C GLU A 110 -13.96 -20.20 28.56
N LYS A 111 -13.23 -21.30 28.80
CA LYS A 111 -11.77 -21.24 28.92
C LYS A 111 -11.08 -20.87 27.62
N PHE A 112 -11.64 -21.28 26.49
CA PHE A 112 -11.13 -20.84 25.17
C PHE A 112 -11.26 -19.33 25.00
N LEU A 113 -12.40 -18.74 25.40
CA LEU A 113 -12.61 -17.29 25.34
C LEU A 113 -11.66 -16.54 26.29
N GLU A 114 -11.36 -17.08 27.48
CA GLU A 114 -10.34 -16.51 28.37
C GLU A 114 -8.99 -16.43 27.63
N LYS A 115 -8.57 -17.49 26.94
CA LYS A 115 -7.35 -17.51 26.13
C LYS A 115 -7.38 -16.52 24.97
N ALA A 116 -8.55 -16.32 24.36
CA ALA A 116 -8.72 -15.34 23.29
C ALA A 116 -8.57 -13.90 23.81
N TRP A 117 -9.08 -13.60 25.00
CA TRP A 117 -8.90 -12.30 25.63
C TRP A 117 -7.44 -12.05 26.09
N GLU A 118 -6.74 -13.10 26.58
CA GLU A 118 -5.29 -13.03 26.84
C GLU A 118 -4.51 -12.68 25.55
N TRP A 119 -4.85 -13.35 24.45
CA TRP A 119 -4.30 -13.09 23.12
C TRP A 119 -4.52 -11.63 22.65
N LYS A 120 -5.76 -11.13 22.80
CA LYS A 120 -6.11 -9.73 22.49
C LYS A 120 -5.26 -8.77 23.29
N LYS A 121 -5.08 -8.98 24.57
CA LYS A 121 -4.27 -8.12 25.42
C LYS A 121 -2.81 -8.09 24.97
N GLU A 122 -2.25 -9.23 24.62
CA GLU A 122 -0.86 -9.33 24.16
C GLU A 122 -0.64 -8.63 22.80
N TYR A 123 -1.41 -9.03 21.79
CA TYR A 123 -1.18 -8.57 20.42
C TYR A 123 -1.74 -7.18 20.14
N GLY A 124 -2.84 -6.80 20.75
CA GLY A 124 -3.36 -5.43 20.67
C GLY A 124 -2.34 -4.41 21.18
N SER A 125 -1.72 -4.66 22.34
CA SER A 125 -0.68 -3.77 22.87
C SER A 125 0.57 -3.71 21.97
N LYS A 126 0.97 -4.83 21.34
CA LYS A 126 2.10 -4.86 20.40
C LYS A 126 1.82 -4.00 19.17
N ILE A 127 0.62 -4.10 18.59
CA ILE A 127 0.19 -3.33 17.43
C ILE A 127 0.25 -1.83 17.73
N ILE A 128 -0.31 -1.40 18.86
CA ILE A 128 -0.28 0.01 19.27
C ILE A 128 1.15 0.52 19.42
N ASN A 129 2.00 -0.24 20.08
CA ASN A 129 3.41 0.12 20.23
C ASN A 129 4.14 0.24 18.88
N GLN A 130 3.82 -0.62 17.90
CA GLN A 130 4.39 -0.53 16.55
C GLN A 130 3.94 0.75 15.83
N LEU A 131 2.66 1.12 15.94
CA LEU A 131 2.13 2.35 15.37
C LEU A 131 2.73 3.58 16.03
N GLN A 132 2.92 3.57 17.33
CA GLN A 132 3.57 4.66 18.07
C GLN A 132 5.04 4.82 17.64
N LYS A 133 5.77 3.73 17.45
CA LYS A 133 7.15 3.77 16.92
C LYS A 133 7.21 4.31 15.49
N LEU A 134 6.20 4.06 14.67
CA LEU A 134 6.09 4.65 13.33
C LEU A 134 5.83 6.17 13.38
N GLY A 135 5.49 6.72 14.54
CA GLY A 135 5.16 8.12 14.73
C GLY A 135 3.71 8.48 14.46
N SER A 136 2.80 7.50 14.45
CA SER A 136 1.38 7.73 14.21
C SER A 136 0.76 8.66 15.26
N SER A 137 0.11 9.74 14.83
CA SER A 137 -0.49 10.76 15.69
C SER A 137 -1.99 10.52 15.92
N ALA A 138 -2.37 9.26 16.13
CA ALA A 138 -3.74 8.88 16.42
C ALA A 138 -4.16 9.27 17.86
N ASP A 139 -5.44 9.50 18.07
CA ASP A 139 -5.99 9.80 19.38
C ASP A 139 -6.10 8.55 20.24
N TRP A 140 -5.00 8.17 20.89
CA TRP A 140 -4.91 6.95 21.69
C TRP A 140 -5.80 6.95 22.92
N GLU A 141 -6.29 8.10 23.38
CA GLU A 141 -7.28 8.18 24.45
C GLU A 141 -8.66 7.68 24.00
N ARG A 142 -8.89 7.63 22.67
CA ARG A 142 -10.11 7.12 22.03
C ARG A 142 -9.93 5.75 21.40
N GLU A 143 -8.89 4.99 21.80
CA GLU A 143 -8.68 3.64 21.27
C GLU A 143 -9.93 2.78 21.44
N ARG A 144 -10.34 2.09 20.37
CA ARG A 144 -11.48 1.20 20.35
C ARG A 144 -11.09 -0.22 19.95
N PHE A 145 -11.94 -1.15 20.30
CA PHE A 145 -11.84 -2.54 19.88
C PHE A 145 -13.20 -3.00 19.36
N THR A 146 -13.23 -3.71 18.23
CA THR A 146 -14.51 -4.12 17.59
C THR A 146 -15.41 -4.95 18.49
N MET A 147 -14.90 -5.56 19.58
CA MET A 147 -15.66 -6.27 20.60
C MET A 147 -15.70 -5.56 21.95
N ASP A 148 -15.39 -4.25 22.02
CA ASP A 148 -15.66 -3.49 23.24
C ASP A 148 -17.18 -3.35 23.47
N GLU A 149 -17.58 -2.96 24.67
CA GLU A 149 -18.98 -2.87 25.06
C GLU A 149 -19.80 -1.97 24.12
N GLY A 150 -19.27 -0.81 23.73
CA GLY A 150 -19.96 0.14 22.85
C GLY A 150 -20.17 -0.41 21.44
N CYS A 151 -19.12 -1.00 20.87
CA CYS A 151 -19.20 -1.62 19.54
C CYS A 151 -20.08 -2.88 19.56
N SER A 152 -20.03 -3.69 20.62
CA SER A 152 -20.89 -4.86 20.78
C SER A 152 -22.37 -4.49 20.87
N ASN A 153 -22.72 -3.44 21.62
CA ASN A 153 -24.08 -2.92 21.69
C ASN A 153 -24.57 -2.43 20.32
N ALA A 154 -23.70 -1.79 19.54
CA ALA A 154 -24.02 -1.37 18.17
C ALA A 154 -24.30 -2.56 17.26
N VAL A 155 -23.50 -3.62 17.35
CA VAL A 155 -23.69 -4.86 16.58
C VAL A 155 -25.03 -5.52 16.90
N GLU A 156 -25.37 -5.65 18.18
CA GLU A 156 -26.65 -6.22 18.61
C GLU A 156 -27.84 -5.38 18.09
N ASP A 157 -27.77 -4.07 18.21
CA ASP A 157 -28.82 -3.14 17.77
C ASP A 157 -29.04 -3.24 16.25
N VAL A 158 -27.97 -3.25 15.46
CA VAL A 158 -28.05 -3.43 14.00
C VAL A 158 -28.66 -4.77 13.64
N PHE A 159 -28.21 -5.87 14.26
CA PHE A 159 -28.76 -7.20 13.98
C PHE A 159 -30.27 -7.24 14.25
N ILE A 160 -30.70 -6.75 15.42
CA ILE A 160 -32.11 -6.74 15.80
C ILE A 160 -32.95 -5.87 14.87
N LYS A 161 -32.46 -4.68 14.50
CA LYS A 161 -33.16 -3.80 13.58
C LYS A 161 -33.32 -4.42 12.18
N LEU A 162 -32.26 -4.97 11.62
CA LEU A 162 -32.30 -5.62 10.31
C LEU A 162 -33.18 -6.87 10.31
N TYR A 163 -33.18 -7.64 11.40
CA TYR A 163 -34.08 -8.77 11.57
C TYR A 163 -35.55 -8.33 11.59
N LYS A 164 -35.89 -7.30 12.37
CA LYS A 164 -37.24 -6.74 12.43
C LYS A 164 -37.72 -6.19 11.12
N LYS A 165 -36.83 -5.65 10.29
CA LYS A 165 -37.11 -5.20 8.92
C LYS A 165 -37.24 -6.37 7.91
N GLY A 166 -36.91 -7.61 8.31
CA GLY A 166 -36.92 -8.76 7.43
C GLY A 166 -35.74 -8.83 6.47
N TYR A 167 -34.69 -8.03 6.70
CA TYR A 167 -33.45 -8.10 5.94
C TYR A 167 -32.56 -9.23 6.44
N ILE A 168 -32.51 -9.51 7.75
CA ILE A 168 -31.84 -10.69 8.29
C ILE A 168 -32.85 -11.83 8.40
N TYR A 169 -32.44 -13.01 7.93
CA TYR A 169 -33.23 -14.23 8.02
C TYR A 169 -32.32 -15.46 8.18
N LYS A 170 -32.88 -16.54 8.74
CA LYS A 170 -32.23 -17.86 8.80
C LYS A 170 -32.78 -18.75 7.69
N GLY A 171 -31.90 -19.36 6.91
CA GLY A 171 -32.31 -20.20 5.78
C GLY A 171 -31.25 -21.22 5.40
N SER A 172 -31.70 -22.34 4.77
CA SER A 172 -30.79 -23.33 4.21
C SER A 172 -30.45 -22.96 2.78
N LYS A 173 -29.17 -22.68 2.55
CA LYS A 173 -28.63 -22.39 1.21
C LYS A 173 -27.29 -23.11 1.06
N ILE A 174 -26.86 -23.26 -0.17
CA ILE A 174 -25.52 -23.74 -0.44
C ILE A 174 -24.52 -22.65 -0.08
N ILE A 175 -23.49 -23.02 0.67
CA ILE A 175 -22.45 -22.14 1.21
C ILE A 175 -21.07 -22.75 0.94
N ASN A 176 -20.03 -21.90 0.98
CA ASN A 176 -18.64 -22.37 1.00
C ASN A 176 -18.29 -22.81 2.43
N TRP A 177 -17.99 -24.09 2.59
CA TRP A 177 -17.63 -24.66 3.87
C TRP A 177 -16.15 -25.04 3.94
N CYS A 178 -15.46 -24.67 4.99
CA CYS A 178 -14.09 -25.13 5.24
C CYS A 178 -14.10 -26.35 6.16
N PRO A 179 -13.76 -27.56 5.71
CA PRO A 179 -13.82 -28.76 6.55
C PRO A 179 -12.73 -28.83 7.63
N VAL A 180 -11.66 -28.03 7.50
CA VAL A 180 -10.60 -27.93 8.52
C VAL A 180 -10.98 -26.94 9.62
N CYS A 181 -11.43 -25.74 9.25
CA CYS A 181 -11.88 -24.72 10.21
C CYS A 181 -13.29 -25.00 10.72
N GLN A 182 -14.03 -25.91 10.09
CA GLN A 182 -15.41 -26.27 10.38
C GLN A 182 -16.35 -25.06 10.51
N THR A 183 -16.22 -24.15 9.56
CA THR A 183 -17.05 -22.93 9.49
C THR A 183 -17.32 -22.55 8.04
N THR A 184 -18.42 -21.81 7.83
CA THR A 184 -18.68 -21.16 6.56
C THR A 184 -17.72 -20.01 6.33
N ILE A 185 -17.35 -19.78 5.09
CA ILE A 185 -16.54 -18.67 4.60
C ILE A 185 -17.31 -17.93 3.51
N SER A 186 -17.05 -16.64 3.37
CA SER A 186 -17.67 -15.82 2.32
C SER A 186 -17.04 -16.09 0.97
N ASP A 187 -17.78 -15.83 -0.13
CA ASP A 187 -17.26 -15.98 -1.51
C ASP A 187 -15.94 -15.23 -1.73
N ALA A 188 -15.79 -14.11 -1.07
CA ALA A 188 -14.60 -13.27 -1.17
C ALA A 188 -13.36 -13.85 -0.44
N GLU A 189 -13.54 -14.77 0.52
CA GLU A 189 -12.47 -15.46 1.24
C GLU A 189 -12.02 -16.74 0.51
N VAL A 190 -12.62 -17.02 -0.65
CA VAL A 190 -12.26 -18.16 -1.51
C VAL A 190 -11.23 -17.73 -2.55
N GLU A 191 -10.00 -18.21 -2.40
CA GLU A 191 -8.95 -18.06 -3.40
C GLU A 191 -9.00 -19.19 -4.41
N HIS A 192 -8.97 -18.86 -5.69
CA HIS A 192 -8.98 -19.85 -6.76
C HIS A 192 -7.55 -20.20 -7.19
N ILE A 193 -7.21 -21.47 -7.15
CA ILE A 193 -5.92 -22.00 -7.59
C ILE A 193 -6.11 -23.01 -8.71
N GLU A 194 -5.20 -23.01 -9.69
CA GLU A 194 -5.17 -24.06 -10.70
C GLU A 194 -4.59 -25.34 -10.11
N MET A 195 -5.30 -26.45 -10.31
CA MET A 195 -4.86 -27.78 -9.88
C MET A 195 -4.91 -28.78 -11.03
N ASP A 196 -3.91 -29.64 -11.08
CA ASP A 196 -3.92 -30.83 -11.94
C ASP A 196 -4.89 -31.85 -11.36
N SER A 197 -5.82 -32.30 -12.16
CA SER A 197 -6.85 -33.26 -11.80
C SER A 197 -7.20 -34.12 -13.02
N TYR A 198 -8.35 -34.76 -12.98
CA TYR A 198 -8.86 -35.61 -14.06
C TYR A 198 -10.34 -35.36 -14.26
N PHE A 199 -10.82 -35.57 -15.48
CA PHE A 199 -12.20 -35.92 -15.76
C PHE A 199 -12.33 -37.41 -15.75
N TRP A 200 -13.19 -37.94 -14.89
CA TRP A 200 -13.61 -39.33 -14.86
C TRP A 200 -14.90 -39.45 -15.62
N HIS A 201 -14.86 -40.22 -16.70
CA HIS A 201 -16.02 -40.53 -17.56
C HIS A 201 -16.69 -41.80 -17.05
N ILE A 202 -17.97 -41.70 -16.67
CA ILE A 202 -18.68 -42.73 -15.94
C ILE A 202 -20.02 -43.04 -16.66
N ASN A 203 -20.32 -44.31 -16.85
CA ASN A 203 -21.59 -44.78 -17.41
C ASN A 203 -22.65 -44.93 -16.33
N TYR A 204 -23.77 -44.23 -16.47
CA TYR A 204 -24.96 -44.39 -15.65
C TYR A 204 -25.97 -45.28 -16.39
N PRO A 205 -26.31 -46.51 -15.91
CA PRO A 205 -27.26 -47.39 -16.54
C PRO A 205 -28.68 -46.81 -16.64
N ILE A 206 -29.36 -47.01 -17.75
CA ILE A 206 -30.77 -46.62 -17.90
C ILE A 206 -31.65 -47.71 -17.33
N GLU A 207 -32.60 -47.32 -16.45
CA GLU A 207 -33.53 -48.31 -15.85
C GLU A 207 -34.33 -49.03 -16.89
N GLY A 208 -34.32 -50.40 -16.85
CA GLY A 208 -35.07 -51.26 -17.78
C GLY A 208 -34.46 -51.40 -19.17
N GLU A 209 -33.31 -50.84 -19.46
CA GLU A 209 -32.61 -50.94 -20.75
C GLU A 209 -31.22 -51.54 -20.56
N GLU A 210 -31.14 -52.88 -20.61
CA GLU A 210 -29.87 -53.58 -20.37
C GLU A 210 -28.81 -53.22 -21.42
N GLY A 211 -27.60 -52.83 -20.92
CA GLY A 211 -26.47 -52.45 -21.79
C GLY A 211 -26.53 -51.03 -22.35
N ARG A 212 -27.56 -50.23 -22.01
CA ARG A 212 -27.63 -48.81 -22.41
C ARG A 212 -27.30 -47.88 -21.27
N PHE A 213 -26.46 -46.88 -21.53
CA PHE A 213 -25.92 -46.00 -20.53
C PHE A 213 -26.00 -44.52 -20.97
N ILE A 214 -25.99 -43.63 -20.01
CA ILE A 214 -25.62 -42.22 -20.18
C ILE A 214 -24.21 -42.01 -19.67
N GLU A 215 -23.32 -41.48 -20.49
CA GLU A 215 -21.95 -41.15 -20.08
C GLU A 215 -21.94 -39.74 -19.48
N ILE A 216 -21.47 -39.61 -18.23
CA ILE A 216 -21.20 -38.32 -17.58
C ILE A 216 -19.69 -38.15 -17.37
N ALA A 217 -19.22 -36.89 -17.27
CA ALA A 217 -17.85 -36.60 -16.91
C ALA A 217 -17.82 -35.69 -15.66
N THR A 218 -17.01 -36.06 -14.68
CA THR A 218 -16.92 -35.31 -13.42
C THR A 218 -15.45 -35.15 -12.93
N THR A 219 -15.16 -34.06 -12.30
CA THR A 219 -13.89 -33.86 -11.56
C THR A 219 -13.98 -34.29 -10.10
N ARG A 220 -15.20 -34.61 -9.61
CA ARG A 220 -15.48 -34.95 -8.23
C ARG A 220 -16.29 -36.25 -8.12
N PRO A 221 -15.70 -37.41 -8.41
CA PRO A 221 -16.44 -38.68 -8.40
C PRO A 221 -16.97 -39.05 -7.00
N GLU A 222 -16.37 -38.59 -5.90
CA GLU A 222 -16.87 -38.79 -4.54
C GLU A 222 -18.26 -38.19 -4.32
N THR A 223 -18.56 -37.05 -4.96
CA THR A 223 -19.86 -36.41 -4.76
C THR A 223 -21.00 -37.08 -5.54
N MET A 224 -20.68 -37.91 -6.54
CA MET A 224 -21.70 -38.65 -7.29
C MET A 224 -22.59 -39.51 -6.39
N LEU A 225 -22.11 -39.93 -5.23
CA LEU A 225 -22.89 -40.71 -4.29
C LEU A 225 -24.14 -39.94 -3.79
N GLY A 226 -24.16 -38.65 -3.94
CA GLY A 226 -25.26 -37.73 -3.60
C GLY A 226 -26.10 -37.27 -4.81
N ASP A 227 -25.85 -37.76 -6.01
CA ASP A 227 -26.58 -37.35 -7.21
C ASP A 227 -28.08 -37.62 -7.11
N THR A 228 -28.89 -36.69 -7.54
CA THR A 228 -30.36 -36.76 -7.53
C THR A 228 -30.96 -36.61 -8.93
N ALA A 229 -30.15 -36.20 -9.90
CA ALA A 229 -30.53 -36.24 -11.33
C ALA A 229 -29.29 -36.24 -12.22
N VAL A 230 -29.51 -36.48 -13.52
CA VAL A 230 -28.60 -36.06 -14.59
C VAL A 230 -29.35 -35.05 -15.46
N ALA A 231 -28.71 -33.96 -15.85
CA ALA A 231 -29.27 -32.96 -16.71
C ALA A 231 -28.67 -33.01 -18.13
N VAL A 232 -29.50 -32.75 -19.15
CA VAL A 232 -29.14 -32.59 -20.55
C VAL A 232 -29.75 -31.30 -21.10
N HIS A 233 -29.18 -30.77 -22.17
CA HIS A 233 -29.79 -29.61 -22.81
C HIS A 233 -31.10 -30.01 -23.51
N PRO A 234 -32.20 -29.23 -23.39
CA PRO A 234 -33.51 -29.61 -24.01
C PRO A 234 -33.46 -29.79 -25.53
N ASP A 235 -32.54 -29.08 -26.19
CA ASP A 235 -32.35 -29.13 -27.64
C ASP A 235 -31.25 -30.10 -28.10
N ASP A 236 -30.75 -30.97 -27.21
CA ASP A 236 -29.74 -31.96 -27.56
C ASP A 236 -30.40 -33.22 -28.13
N GLU A 237 -30.31 -33.37 -29.45
CA GLU A 237 -30.91 -34.49 -30.18
C GLU A 237 -30.42 -35.86 -29.71
N ARG A 238 -29.22 -35.96 -29.11
CA ARG A 238 -28.63 -37.22 -28.61
C ARG A 238 -29.45 -37.82 -27.47
N TYR A 239 -30.14 -36.98 -26.71
CA TYR A 239 -30.77 -37.39 -25.45
C TYR A 239 -32.28 -37.12 -25.39
N LYS A 240 -32.90 -36.55 -26.43
CA LYS A 240 -34.31 -36.18 -26.46
C LYS A 240 -35.26 -37.32 -26.10
N ASP A 241 -34.99 -38.53 -26.60
CA ASP A 241 -35.80 -39.72 -26.35
C ASP A 241 -35.62 -40.31 -24.94
N LEU A 242 -34.61 -39.79 -24.22
CA LEU A 242 -34.24 -40.26 -22.87
C LEU A 242 -34.75 -39.34 -21.77
N ILE A 243 -35.16 -38.10 -22.12
CA ILE A 243 -35.65 -37.13 -21.13
C ILE A 243 -36.85 -37.70 -20.38
N GLY A 244 -36.81 -37.63 -19.04
CA GLY A 244 -37.81 -38.19 -18.15
C GLY A 244 -37.64 -39.67 -17.82
N LYS A 245 -36.71 -40.41 -18.46
CA LYS A 245 -36.35 -41.78 -18.03
C LYS A 245 -35.57 -41.72 -16.69
N LYS A 246 -35.50 -42.85 -16.02
CA LYS A 246 -34.73 -43.03 -14.79
C LYS A 246 -33.39 -43.68 -15.09
N LEU A 247 -32.38 -43.23 -14.41
CA LEU A 247 -31.03 -43.79 -14.38
C LEU A 247 -30.80 -44.48 -13.06
N ILE A 248 -29.96 -45.51 -13.06
CA ILE A 248 -29.51 -46.18 -11.83
C ILE A 248 -28.17 -45.56 -11.44
N LEU A 249 -28.15 -44.83 -10.32
CA LEU A 249 -26.91 -44.25 -9.79
C LEU A 249 -25.91 -45.35 -9.43
N PRO A 250 -24.74 -45.41 -10.07
CA PRO A 250 -23.73 -46.42 -9.76
C PRO A 250 -23.33 -46.45 -8.28
N LEU A 251 -22.96 -47.60 -7.78
CA LEU A 251 -22.47 -47.85 -6.40
C LEU A 251 -23.52 -47.64 -5.30
N VAL A 252 -24.59 -46.87 -5.55
CA VAL A 252 -25.66 -46.56 -4.60
C VAL A 252 -26.98 -47.29 -4.96
N GLY A 253 -27.25 -47.50 -6.23
CA GLY A 253 -28.47 -48.16 -6.72
C GLY A 253 -29.71 -47.25 -6.68
N ARG A 254 -29.60 -45.97 -6.36
CA ARG A 254 -30.69 -44.98 -6.35
C ARG A 254 -31.18 -44.74 -7.79
N LYS A 255 -32.48 -44.66 -7.97
CA LYS A 255 -33.09 -44.26 -9.24
C LYS A 255 -33.23 -42.77 -9.30
N ILE A 256 -32.57 -42.15 -10.28
CA ILE A 256 -32.53 -40.68 -10.47
C ILE A 256 -33.09 -40.31 -11.86
N PRO A 257 -33.84 -39.21 -12.01
CA PRO A 257 -34.39 -38.79 -13.32
C PRO A 257 -33.31 -38.17 -14.21
N LEU A 258 -33.52 -38.30 -15.53
CA LEU A 258 -32.87 -37.49 -16.55
C LEU A 258 -33.76 -36.26 -16.81
N VAL A 259 -33.26 -35.08 -16.51
CA VAL A 259 -34.01 -33.82 -16.65
C VAL A 259 -33.44 -32.98 -17.79
N ALA A 260 -34.30 -32.12 -18.37
CA ALA A 260 -33.89 -31.17 -19.40
C ALA A 260 -33.69 -29.79 -18.77
N ASP A 261 -32.50 -29.23 -18.87
CA ASP A 261 -32.20 -27.90 -18.35
C ASP A 261 -31.23 -27.12 -19.27
N SER A 262 -31.59 -25.89 -19.60
CA SER A 262 -30.80 -25.01 -20.46
C SER A 262 -29.45 -24.60 -19.86
N TYR A 263 -29.18 -24.91 -18.59
CA TYR A 263 -27.88 -24.75 -17.94
C TYR A 263 -26.80 -25.60 -18.59
N VAL A 264 -27.18 -26.78 -19.18
CA VAL A 264 -26.23 -27.71 -19.75
C VAL A 264 -25.71 -27.18 -21.09
N ASP A 265 -24.40 -27.07 -21.23
CA ASP A 265 -23.76 -26.83 -22.52
C ASP A 265 -23.60 -28.15 -23.28
N LYS A 266 -24.36 -28.31 -24.37
CA LYS A 266 -24.38 -29.53 -25.20
C LYS A 266 -23.09 -29.80 -25.96
N GLU A 267 -22.25 -28.79 -26.15
CA GLU A 267 -20.96 -28.89 -26.84
C GLU A 267 -19.81 -29.21 -25.87
N PHE A 268 -20.06 -29.09 -24.55
CA PHE A 268 -19.03 -29.31 -23.53
C PHE A 268 -19.07 -30.75 -23.00
N GLY A 269 -17.92 -31.43 -23.02
CA GLY A 269 -17.75 -32.77 -22.47
C GLY A 269 -18.64 -33.82 -23.13
N THR A 270 -19.51 -34.46 -22.37
CA THR A 270 -20.51 -35.45 -22.86
C THR A 270 -21.84 -34.81 -23.23
N GLY A 271 -22.05 -33.52 -22.91
CA GLY A 271 -23.37 -32.87 -23.00
C GLY A 271 -24.35 -33.32 -21.90
N CYS A 272 -23.87 -34.09 -20.93
CA CYS A 272 -24.61 -34.53 -19.76
C CYS A 272 -23.92 -34.10 -18.49
N VAL A 273 -24.66 -33.54 -17.55
CA VAL A 273 -24.14 -33.08 -16.27
C VAL A 273 -24.85 -33.85 -15.14
N LYS A 274 -24.06 -34.48 -14.28
CA LYS A 274 -24.61 -35.01 -13.01
C LYS A 274 -25.09 -33.85 -12.12
N ILE A 275 -26.19 -34.01 -11.43
CA ILE A 275 -26.75 -32.98 -10.55
C ILE A 275 -26.71 -33.44 -9.10
N THR A 276 -25.86 -32.73 -8.31
CA THR A 276 -25.67 -32.95 -6.87
C THR A 276 -26.02 -31.67 -6.12
N PRO A 277 -27.28 -31.36 -5.89
CA PRO A 277 -27.72 -30.04 -5.37
C PRO A 277 -27.07 -29.64 -4.04
N ALA A 278 -26.67 -30.61 -3.23
CA ALA A 278 -26.03 -30.31 -1.91
C ALA A 278 -24.53 -29.96 -2.01
N HIS A 279 -23.86 -30.16 -3.17
CA HIS A 279 -22.40 -30.08 -3.29
C HIS A 279 -21.88 -29.26 -4.48
N ASP A 280 -22.76 -28.58 -5.22
CA ASP A 280 -22.40 -27.64 -6.29
C ASP A 280 -23.42 -26.50 -6.36
N PRO A 281 -23.01 -25.23 -6.42
CA PRO A 281 -23.92 -24.09 -6.47
C PRO A 281 -24.82 -24.06 -7.71
N ASN A 282 -24.34 -24.51 -8.88
CA ASN A 282 -25.13 -24.54 -10.09
C ASN A 282 -26.14 -25.70 -10.05
N ASP A 283 -25.70 -26.86 -9.55
CA ASP A 283 -26.56 -28.01 -9.35
C ASP A 283 -27.69 -27.71 -8.34
N PHE A 284 -27.43 -26.88 -7.34
CA PHE A 284 -28.42 -26.39 -6.39
C PHE A 284 -29.53 -25.59 -7.06
N GLU A 285 -29.20 -24.71 -8.00
CA GLU A 285 -30.19 -23.94 -8.75
C GLU A 285 -30.98 -24.81 -9.74
N VAL A 286 -30.31 -25.78 -10.40
CA VAL A 286 -31.00 -26.81 -11.18
C VAL A 286 -31.94 -27.63 -10.29
N GLY A 287 -31.44 -28.04 -9.11
CA GLY A 287 -32.24 -28.79 -8.14
C GLY A 287 -33.51 -28.07 -7.72
N LYS A 288 -33.45 -26.75 -7.49
CA LYS A 288 -34.66 -25.95 -7.21
C LYS A 288 -35.62 -25.89 -8.36
N ARG A 289 -35.16 -25.68 -9.60
CA ARG A 289 -36.03 -25.61 -10.77
C ARG A 289 -36.77 -26.91 -11.03
N HIS A 290 -36.12 -28.03 -10.74
CA HIS A 290 -36.68 -29.36 -10.96
C HIS A 290 -37.21 -30.03 -9.67
N ASN A 291 -37.22 -29.32 -8.54
CA ASN A 291 -37.68 -29.85 -7.25
C ASN A 291 -36.99 -31.17 -6.87
N LEU A 292 -35.64 -31.21 -7.04
CA LEU A 292 -34.82 -32.38 -6.71
C LEU A 292 -34.50 -32.45 -5.23
N GLU A 293 -34.27 -33.66 -4.73
CA GLU A 293 -33.84 -33.90 -3.35
C GLU A 293 -32.42 -33.35 -3.10
N GLU A 294 -32.21 -32.76 -1.93
CA GLU A 294 -30.91 -32.23 -1.51
C GLU A 294 -30.23 -33.26 -0.56
N ILE A 295 -29.35 -34.06 -1.09
CA ILE A 295 -28.66 -35.12 -0.32
C ILE A 295 -27.26 -34.67 0.05
N ASN A 296 -27.05 -34.30 1.30
CA ASN A 296 -25.72 -33.97 1.81
C ASN A 296 -24.96 -35.22 2.21
N ILE A 297 -23.90 -35.54 1.47
CA ILE A 297 -23.04 -36.71 1.70
C ILE A 297 -21.72 -36.42 2.41
N LEU A 298 -21.54 -35.21 2.97
CA LEU A 298 -20.34 -34.86 3.71
C LEU A 298 -20.68 -34.46 5.14
N TYR A 299 -19.89 -34.92 6.09
CA TYR A 299 -19.83 -34.37 7.43
C TYR A 299 -19.06 -33.04 7.46
N ASP A 300 -19.12 -32.34 8.58
CA ASP A 300 -18.47 -31.04 8.76
C ASP A 300 -16.94 -31.10 8.64
N ASP A 301 -16.34 -32.24 8.95
CA ASP A 301 -14.92 -32.53 8.79
C ASP A 301 -14.54 -33.01 7.37
N GLY A 302 -15.49 -33.06 6.45
CA GLY A 302 -15.30 -33.47 5.06
C GLY A 302 -15.24 -34.97 4.83
N LYS A 303 -15.58 -35.79 5.83
CA LYS A 303 -15.74 -37.23 5.65
C LYS A 303 -17.08 -37.59 5.03
N ILE A 304 -17.17 -38.72 4.39
CA ILE A 304 -18.40 -39.18 3.73
C ILE A 304 -19.48 -39.52 4.76
N ASN A 305 -20.63 -38.91 4.62
CA ASN A 305 -21.85 -39.16 5.42
C ASN A 305 -22.84 -39.98 4.60
N LEU A 306 -22.58 -41.27 4.50
CA LEU A 306 -23.47 -42.24 3.79
C LEU A 306 -23.58 -43.53 4.62
N PRO A 307 -24.43 -43.52 5.67
CA PRO A 307 -24.58 -44.68 6.55
C PRO A 307 -24.98 -45.95 5.77
N GLY A 308 -24.39 -47.06 6.11
CA GLY A 308 -24.60 -48.34 5.43
C GLY A 308 -23.76 -48.54 4.14
N SER A 309 -23.06 -47.54 3.66
CA SER A 309 -22.09 -47.64 2.57
C SER A 309 -20.69 -47.94 3.14
N LYS A 310 -19.88 -48.68 2.33
CA LYS A 310 -18.46 -48.89 2.65
C LYS A 310 -17.64 -47.61 2.67
N TYR A 311 -18.14 -46.52 2.07
CA TYR A 311 -17.48 -45.21 2.02
C TYR A 311 -17.75 -44.36 3.27
N HIS A 312 -18.68 -44.79 4.13
CA HIS A 312 -19.06 -44.03 5.35
C HIS A 312 -17.86 -43.77 6.23
N ASN A 313 -17.69 -42.53 6.71
CA ASN A 313 -16.57 -42.03 7.51
C ASN A 313 -15.18 -42.03 6.80
N MET A 314 -15.09 -42.36 5.51
CA MET A 314 -13.84 -42.16 4.75
C MET A 314 -13.59 -40.64 4.54
N ASP A 315 -12.32 -40.24 4.56
CA ASP A 315 -11.95 -38.92 4.03
C ASP A 315 -12.39 -38.82 2.57
N ARG A 316 -12.84 -37.64 2.14
CA ARG A 316 -13.40 -37.41 0.80
C ARG A 316 -12.43 -37.78 -0.34
N TYR A 317 -11.12 -37.62 -0.16
CA TYR A 317 -10.12 -37.95 -1.17
C TYR A 317 -9.80 -39.44 -1.20
N GLU A 318 -9.86 -40.11 -0.03
CA GLU A 318 -9.77 -41.57 0.04
C GLU A 318 -11.03 -42.23 -0.58
N ALA A 319 -12.17 -41.68 -0.28
CA ALA A 319 -13.44 -42.10 -0.89
C ALA A 319 -13.43 -41.90 -2.41
N ARG A 320 -12.88 -40.78 -2.92
CA ARG A 320 -12.69 -40.57 -4.37
C ARG A 320 -11.91 -41.69 -5.02
N LYS A 321 -10.80 -42.11 -4.45
CA LYS A 321 -9.99 -43.22 -4.96
C LYS A 321 -10.77 -44.52 -4.93
N ALA A 322 -11.41 -44.82 -3.82
CA ALA A 322 -12.22 -46.06 -3.69
C ALA A 322 -13.40 -46.11 -4.65
N VAL A 323 -14.10 -45.00 -4.86
CA VAL A 323 -15.21 -44.87 -5.82
C VAL A 323 -14.72 -45.12 -7.24
N VAL A 324 -13.58 -44.54 -7.64
CA VAL A 324 -13.00 -44.75 -8.99
C VAL A 324 -12.60 -46.20 -9.22
N GLU A 325 -11.99 -46.86 -8.23
CA GLU A 325 -11.62 -48.29 -8.32
C GLU A 325 -12.86 -49.21 -8.43
N ASP A 326 -13.90 -48.93 -7.68
CA ASP A 326 -15.14 -49.68 -7.74
C ASP A 326 -15.86 -49.50 -9.07
N LEU A 327 -15.94 -48.30 -9.61
CA LEU A 327 -16.48 -48.04 -10.94
C LEU A 327 -15.69 -48.77 -12.02
N LYS A 328 -14.37 -48.83 -11.89
CA LYS A 328 -13.51 -49.60 -12.80
C LYS A 328 -13.78 -51.11 -12.70
N SER A 329 -13.90 -51.61 -11.46
CA SER A 329 -14.19 -53.06 -11.25
C SER A 329 -15.54 -53.48 -11.78
N GLN A 330 -16.54 -52.56 -11.79
CA GLN A 330 -17.88 -52.80 -12.34
C GLN A 330 -17.98 -52.52 -13.86
N GLY A 331 -16.87 -52.11 -14.51
CA GLY A 331 -16.89 -51.74 -15.93
C GLY A 331 -17.65 -50.49 -16.28
N LEU A 332 -17.91 -49.62 -15.27
CA LEU A 332 -18.68 -48.37 -15.44
C LEU A 332 -17.78 -47.15 -15.64
N LEU A 333 -16.48 -47.25 -15.34
CA LEU A 333 -15.48 -46.23 -15.66
C LEU A 333 -15.07 -46.38 -17.14
N VAL A 334 -15.43 -45.42 -17.98
CA VAL A 334 -15.15 -45.45 -19.43
C VAL A 334 -13.69 -45.06 -19.71
N LYS A 335 -13.28 -43.90 -19.20
CA LYS A 335 -11.92 -43.37 -19.35
C LYS A 335 -11.63 -42.33 -18.29
N THR A 336 -10.34 -42.03 -18.13
CA THR A 336 -9.85 -40.95 -17.29
C THR A 336 -9.01 -40.00 -18.14
N VAL A 337 -9.36 -38.70 -18.18
CA VAL A 337 -8.69 -37.67 -18.99
C VAL A 337 -8.06 -36.65 -18.07
N ALA A 338 -6.76 -36.37 -18.23
CA ALA A 338 -6.11 -35.34 -17.47
C ALA A 338 -6.77 -33.95 -17.72
N HIS A 339 -7.04 -33.21 -16.66
CA HIS A 339 -7.73 -31.93 -16.73
C HIS A 339 -7.19 -30.98 -15.67
N LYS A 340 -6.91 -29.76 -16.11
CA LYS A 340 -6.60 -28.66 -15.18
C LYS A 340 -7.86 -27.86 -14.96
N HIS A 341 -8.15 -27.55 -13.71
CA HIS A 341 -9.29 -26.71 -13.37
C HIS A 341 -8.99 -25.83 -12.15
N SER A 342 -9.72 -24.75 -12.06
CA SER A 342 -9.65 -23.82 -10.95
C SER A 342 -10.46 -24.37 -9.77
N VAL A 343 -9.82 -24.44 -8.60
CA VAL A 343 -10.43 -24.94 -7.35
C VAL A 343 -10.40 -23.85 -6.30
N GLY A 344 -11.54 -23.64 -5.63
CA GLY A 344 -11.64 -22.70 -4.52
C GLY A 344 -10.94 -23.24 -3.25
N THR A 345 -10.10 -22.42 -2.63
CA THR A 345 -9.42 -22.70 -1.36
C THR A 345 -9.69 -21.61 -0.36
N HIS A 346 -9.73 -21.95 0.93
CA HIS A 346 -9.84 -20.99 2.00
C HIS A 346 -8.53 -20.18 2.15
N ASP A 347 -8.61 -18.86 2.11
CA ASP A 347 -7.46 -17.95 2.13
C ASP A 347 -6.55 -18.13 3.36
N ARG A 348 -7.09 -18.61 4.49
CA ARG A 348 -6.37 -18.76 5.77
C ARG A 348 -5.65 -20.09 5.90
N CYS A 349 -6.36 -21.20 5.72
CA CYS A 349 -5.80 -22.54 5.92
C CYS A 349 -5.43 -23.27 4.62
N LYS A 350 -5.70 -22.65 3.45
CA LYS A 350 -5.42 -23.18 2.10
C LYS A 350 -6.10 -24.51 1.79
N THR A 351 -7.08 -24.90 2.59
CA THR A 351 -7.89 -26.10 2.35
C THR A 351 -8.88 -25.86 1.22
N ILE A 352 -9.09 -26.86 0.37
CA ILE A 352 -10.15 -26.83 -0.66
C ILE A 352 -11.50 -26.72 0.05
N VAL A 353 -12.28 -25.70 -0.33
CA VAL A 353 -13.62 -25.49 0.20
C VAL A 353 -14.60 -26.47 -0.39
N GLU A 354 -15.60 -26.87 0.44
CA GLU A 354 -16.66 -27.75 0.03
C GLU A 354 -17.98 -26.99 -0.05
N PRO A 355 -18.63 -26.86 -1.20
CA PRO A 355 -19.99 -26.40 -1.26
C PRO A 355 -20.91 -27.35 -0.48
N MET A 356 -21.66 -26.83 0.50
CA MET A 356 -22.55 -27.62 1.35
C MET A 356 -23.83 -26.86 1.64
N ILE A 357 -24.96 -27.55 1.77
CA ILE A 357 -26.22 -26.95 2.23
C ILE A 357 -26.25 -26.99 3.75
N LYS A 358 -26.38 -25.81 4.35
CA LYS A 358 -26.52 -25.67 5.80
C LYS A 358 -27.47 -24.53 6.16
N PRO A 359 -28.21 -24.63 7.28
CA PRO A 359 -28.96 -23.52 7.82
C PRO A 359 -27.98 -22.45 8.34
N GLN A 360 -28.07 -21.26 7.78
CA GLN A 360 -27.20 -20.12 8.11
C GLN A 360 -28.03 -18.84 8.23
N TRP A 361 -27.43 -17.80 8.82
CA TRP A 361 -28.00 -16.47 8.85
C TRP A 361 -27.52 -15.65 7.67
N PHE A 362 -28.45 -14.97 7.00
CA PHE A 362 -28.19 -14.17 5.81
C PHE A 362 -28.72 -12.76 5.95
N VAL A 363 -28.08 -11.81 5.28
CA VAL A 363 -28.60 -10.46 5.03
C VAL A 363 -29.01 -10.36 3.56
N LYS A 364 -30.27 -9.93 3.32
CA LYS A 364 -30.73 -9.56 1.97
C LYS A 364 -30.05 -8.27 1.54
N MET A 365 -29.28 -8.32 0.45
CA MET A 365 -28.41 -7.21 0.07
C MET A 365 -29.00 -6.30 -0.99
N GLU A 366 -29.95 -6.77 -1.81
CA GLU A 366 -30.45 -6.03 -2.98
C GLU A 366 -30.94 -4.62 -2.63
N GLU A 367 -31.78 -4.46 -1.62
CA GLU A 367 -32.33 -3.14 -1.23
C GLU A 367 -31.28 -2.25 -0.59
N MET A 368 -30.33 -2.82 0.16
CA MET A 368 -29.26 -2.08 0.81
C MET A 368 -28.18 -1.62 -0.20
N ALA A 369 -28.01 -2.32 -1.32
CA ALA A 369 -27.07 -1.97 -2.37
C ALA A 369 -27.50 -0.74 -3.18
N LYS A 370 -28.80 -0.52 -3.38
CA LYS A 370 -29.32 0.61 -4.19
C LYS A 370 -28.85 1.97 -3.73
N PRO A 371 -29.00 2.36 -2.45
CA PRO A 371 -28.49 3.65 -1.96
C PRO A 371 -26.94 3.75 -2.07
N ALA A 372 -26.23 2.65 -1.84
CA ALA A 372 -24.78 2.60 -1.95
C ALA A 372 -24.27 2.79 -3.39
N ILE A 373 -25.00 2.30 -4.39
CA ILE A 373 -24.72 2.56 -5.81
C ILE A 373 -24.97 4.04 -6.13
N GLU A 374 -26.08 4.58 -5.63
CA GLU A 374 -26.47 5.97 -5.90
C GLU A 374 -25.49 6.97 -5.31
N SER A 375 -24.92 6.69 -4.13
CA SER A 375 -23.95 7.59 -3.50
C SER A 375 -22.68 7.83 -4.34
N VAL A 376 -22.25 6.85 -5.12
CA VAL A 376 -21.14 7.02 -6.07
C VAL A 376 -21.61 7.71 -7.35
N LYS A 377 -22.79 7.34 -7.88
CA LYS A 377 -23.32 7.92 -9.13
C LYS A 377 -23.63 9.42 -8.99
N ASN A 378 -24.10 9.85 -7.85
CA ASN A 378 -24.40 11.28 -7.59
C ASN A 378 -23.18 12.07 -7.10
N GLY A 379 -22.05 11.40 -6.79
CA GLY A 379 -20.79 12.03 -6.37
C GLY A 379 -20.71 12.40 -4.90
N SER A 380 -21.66 11.96 -4.05
CA SER A 380 -21.57 12.14 -2.58
C SER A 380 -20.46 11.28 -1.97
N LEU A 381 -20.16 10.12 -2.57
CA LEU A 381 -19.01 9.27 -2.27
C LEU A 381 -18.03 9.27 -3.45
N LYS A 382 -16.77 9.63 -3.19
CA LYS A 382 -15.73 9.73 -4.21
C LYS A 382 -14.61 8.70 -3.96
N PHE A 383 -14.05 8.18 -5.06
CA PHE A 383 -12.85 7.33 -5.01
C PHE A 383 -11.64 8.08 -5.58
N VAL A 384 -10.51 7.95 -4.94
CA VAL A 384 -9.21 8.43 -5.43
C VAL A 384 -8.24 7.25 -5.49
N PRO A 385 -7.83 6.78 -6.70
CA PRO A 385 -8.29 7.23 -8.02
C PRO A 385 -9.73 6.82 -8.35
N GLU A 386 -10.38 7.59 -9.21
CA GLU A 386 -11.78 7.38 -9.65
C GLU A 386 -12.01 5.99 -10.28
N SER A 387 -10.98 5.40 -10.89
CA SER A 387 -11.07 4.08 -11.53
C SER A 387 -11.59 2.98 -10.60
N PHE A 388 -11.37 3.07 -9.30
CA PHE A 388 -11.86 2.08 -8.33
C PHE A 388 -13.36 2.17 -8.04
N SER A 389 -14.04 3.26 -8.42
CA SER A 389 -15.49 3.33 -8.39
C SER A 389 -16.15 2.25 -9.26
N LYS A 390 -15.52 1.89 -10.38
CA LYS A 390 -16.02 0.81 -11.28
C LYS A 390 -15.99 -0.55 -10.59
N ILE A 391 -14.94 -0.84 -9.82
CA ILE A 391 -14.83 -2.09 -9.05
C ILE A 391 -15.91 -2.13 -7.96
N TYR A 392 -16.07 -1.04 -7.22
CA TYR A 392 -17.09 -0.89 -6.20
C TYR A 392 -18.51 -1.09 -6.77
N LEU A 393 -18.84 -0.43 -7.88
CA LEU A 393 -20.14 -0.56 -8.53
C LEU A 393 -20.38 -1.98 -9.07
N HIS A 394 -19.38 -2.60 -9.69
CA HIS A 394 -19.48 -3.98 -10.18
C HIS A 394 -19.86 -4.97 -9.08
N TRP A 395 -19.26 -4.85 -7.89
CA TRP A 395 -19.60 -5.70 -6.75
C TRP A 395 -21.01 -5.48 -6.26
N LEU A 396 -21.48 -4.24 -6.18
CA LEU A 396 -22.83 -3.91 -5.71
C LEU A 396 -23.92 -4.30 -6.72
N GLU A 397 -23.67 -4.14 -8.02
CA GLU A 397 -24.61 -4.51 -9.08
C GLU A 397 -24.79 -6.03 -9.20
N ASN A 398 -23.82 -6.80 -8.75
CA ASN A 398 -23.85 -8.28 -8.74
C ASN A 398 -23.93 -8.87 -7.33
N ILE A 399 -24.35 -8.09 -6.33
CA ILE A 399 -24.33 -8.52 -4.94
C ILE A 399 -25.34 -9.63 -4.68
N ARG A 400 -24.90 -10.63 -3.92
CA ARG A 400 -25.76 -11.73 -3.42
C ARG A 400 -26.01 -11.55 -1.94
N ASP A 401 -26.99 -12.30 -1.40
CA ASP A 401 -27.24 -12.33 0.03
C ASP A 401 -25.97 -12.71 0.79
N TRP A 402 -25.65 -11.94 1.83
CA TRP A 402 -24.42 -12.11 2.61
C TRP A 402 -24.66 -13.09 3.74
N CYS A 403 -23.94 -14.21 3.76
CA CYS A 403 -23.92 -15.15 4.90
C CYS A 403 -23.12 -14.54 6.05
N ILE A 404 -23.79 -14.28 7.18
CA ILE A 404 -23.22 -13.57 8.33
C ILE A 404 -22.92 -14.47 9.54
N SER A 405 -23.32 -15.73 9.57
CA SER A 405 -23.02 -16.65 10.66
C SER A 405 -21.70 -17.39 10.45
N ARG A 406 -20.98 -17.61 11.54
CA ARG A 406 -19.73 -18.38 11.60
C ARG A 406 -19.79 -19.33 12.79
N GLN A 407 -19.34 -20.58 12.61
CA GLN A 407 -19.30 -21.60 13.64
C GLN A 407 -18.02 -21.48 14.48
N LEU A 408 -17.81 -20.27 15.03
CA LEU A 408 -16.67 -19.91 15.85
C LEU A 408 -17.10 -19.63 17.30
N TRP A 409 -16.13 -19.63 18.20
CA TRP A 409 -16.35 -19.21 19.57
C TRP A 409 -15.92 -17.77 19.81
N TRP A 410 -14.89 -17.32 19.07
CA TRP A 410 -14.39 -15.95 19.15
C TRP A 410 -15.11 -15.03 18.18
N GLY A 411 -15.86 -14.08 18.70
CA GLY A 411 -16.63 -13.10 17.93
C GLY A 411 -17.92 -12.70 18.62
N HIS A 412 -18.72 -11.83 17.97
CA HIS A 412 -20.03 -11.42 18.44
C HIS A 412 -21.04 -12.55 18.30
N ARG A 413 -21.52 -13.07 19.42
CA ARG A 413 -22.49 -14.15 19.39
C ARG A 413 -23.85 -13.66 18.90
N ILE A 414 -24.49 -14.43 18.02
CA ILE A 414 -25.76 -14.07 17.41
C ILE A 414 -26.83 -13.91 18.48
N PRO A 415 -27.56 -12.75 18.53
CA PRO A 415 -28.55 -12.47 19.57
C PRO A 415 -29.91 -13.12 19.26
N ALA A 416 -29.92 -14.42 18.97
CA ALA A 416 -31.10 -15.25 18.76
C ALA A 416 -31.16 -16.34 19.83
N TYR A 417 -32.34 -16.60 20.34
CA TYR A 417 -32.56 -17.50 21.46
C TYR A 417 -33.64 -18.51 21.13
N TYR A 418 -33.39 -19.77 21.36
CA TYR A 418 -34.31 -20.88 21.08
C TYR A 418 -34.90 -21.47 22.37
N CYS A 419 -36.21 -21.56 22.42
CA CYS A 419 -36.87 -22.25 23.51
C CYS A 419 -36.35 -23.70 23.61
N SER A 420 -35.95 -24.13 24.80
CA SER A 420 -35.40 -25.46 25.03
C SER A 420 -36.37 -26.59 24.65
N GLU A 421 -37.68 -26.32 24.72
CA GLU A 421 -38.76 -27.32 24.49
C GLU A 421 -39.26 -27.28 23.04
N CYS A 422 -39.83 -26.17 22.59
CA CYS A 422 -40.50 -26.10 21.28
C CYS A 422 -39.63 -25.52 20.14
N LYS A 423 -38.41 -25.08 20.44
CA LYS A 423 -37.47 -24.44 19.50
C LYS A 423 -37.96 -23.12 18.91
N HIS A 424 -39.04 -22.55 19.47
CA HIS A 424 -39.44 -21.19 19.09
C HIS A 424 -38.27 -20.23 19.25
N MET A 425 -38.05 -19.40 18.24
CA MET A 425 -36.93 -18.49 18.19
C MET A 425 -37.35 -17.05 18.50
N GLU A 426 -36.59 -16.39 19.35
CA GLU A 426 -36.72 -14.99 19.71
C GLU A 426 -35.41 -14.28 19.43
N VAL A 427 -35.50 -13.09 18.86
CA VAL A 427 -34.32 -12.24 18.59
C VAL A 427 -34.37 -10.99 19.46
N GLY A 428 -33.32 -10.77 20.24
CA GLY A 428 -33.31 -9.66 21.20
C GLY A 428 -31.97 -9.54 21.95
N SER A 429 -31.73 -8.40 22.60
CA SER A 429 -30.51 -8.12 23.35
C SER A 429 -30.45 -8.86 24.70
N LYS A 430 -31.59 -9.40 25.17
CA LYS A 430 -31.69 -10.12 26.44
C LYS A 430 -32.28 -11.51 26.21
N LYS A 431 -31.76 -12.48 26.95
CA LYS A 431 -32.30 -13.83 26.97
C LYS A 431 -33.77 -13.80 27.45
N PRO A 432 -34.74 -14.31 26.66
CA PRO A 432 -36.13 -14.40 27.07
C PRO A 432 -36.30 -15.38 28.24
N THR A 433 -37.32 -15.15 29.07
CA THR A 433 -37.70 -16.05 30.15
C THR A 433 -39.06 -16.68 29.93
N TYR A 434 -39.88 -16.14 29.00
CA TYR A 434 -41.20 -16.62 28.65
C TYR A 434 -41.29 -17.01 27.18
N CYS A 435 -41.84 -18.22 26.93
CA CYS A 435 -42.07 -18.69 25.57
C CYS A 435 -43.54 -18.47 25.18
N PRO A 436 -43.83 -17.64 24.14
CA PRO A 436 -45.23 -17.39 23.74
C PRO A 436 -45.90 -18.63 23.14
N VAL A 437 -45.13 -19.52 22.51
CA VAL A 437 -45.68 -20.77 21.92
C VAL A 437 -45.97 -21.80 22.97
N CYS A 438 -45.12 -22.00 23.97
CA CYS A 438 -45.39 -22.88 25.10
C CYS A 438 -46.35 -22.26 26.13
N ALA A 439 -46.62 -20.95 26.06
CA ALA A 439 -47.42 -20.16 26.99
C ALA A 439 -47.01 -20.30 28.47
N LYS A 440 -45.70 -20.42 28.73
CA LYS A 440 -45.11 -20.55 30.09
C LYS A 440 -43.64 -20.12 30.12
N GLU A 441 -43.14 -19.92 31.33
CA GLU A 441 -41.70 -19.69 31.54
C GLU A 441 -40.89 -20.89 31.03
N LYS A 442 -39.81 -20.61 30.31
CA LYS A 442 -38.92 -21.60 29.75
C LYS A 442 -37.48 -21.08 29.70
N ASP A 443 -36.56 -22.02 29.74
CA ASP A 443 -35.20 -21.72 29.44
C ASP A 443 -35.01 -21.55 27.89
N PHE A 444 -34.15 -20.62 27.54
CA PHE A 444 -33.79 -20.39 26.15
C PHE A 444 -32.27 -20.59 25.97
N ILE A 445 -31.91 -21.16 24.85
CA ILE A 445 -30.51 -21.40 24.48
C ILE A 445 -30.17 -20.39 23.41
N GLN A 446 -29.11 -19.60 23.64
CA GLN A 446 -28.64 -18.66 22.64
C GLN A 446 -28.00 -19.41 21.45
N ASP A 447 -28.18 -18.90 20.25
CA ASP A 447 -27.52 -19.41 19.04
C ASP A 447 -26.00 -19.57 19.29
N GLU A 448 -25.43 -20.69 18.85
CA GLU A 448 -24.02 -21.00 19.12
C GLU A 448 -23.07 -20.28 18.18
N ASP A 449 -23.58 -19.85 17.03
CA ASP A 449 -22.80 -19.17 15.99
C ASP A 449 -22.45 -17.73 16.40
N THR A 450 -21.35 -17.24 15.84
CA THR A 450 -20.95 -15.85 15.92
C THR A 450 -21.16 -15.15 14.59
N LEU A 451 -21.17 -13.82 14.60
CA LEU A 451 -21.25 -13.02 13.41
C LEU A 451 -19.90 -12.97 12.67
N ASP A 452 -19.94 -12.86 11.37
CA ASP A 452 -18.79 -12.52 10.51
C ASP A 452 -18.10 -11.26 11.05
N THR A 453 -16.76 -11.25 11.11
CA THR A 453 -15.99 -10.10 11.57
C THR A 453 -16.33 -8.82 10.80
N TRP A 454 -16.65 -8.95 9.53
CA TRP A 454 -17.03 -7.83 8.68
C TRP A 454 -18.37 -7.20 9.05
N PHE A 455 -19.21 -7.87 9.83
CA PHE A 455 -20.47 -7.30 10.32
C PHE A 455 -20.21 -6.19 11.35
N SER A 456 -19.31 -6.41 12.29
CA SER A 456 -18.90 -5.38 13.27
C SER A 456 -18.01 -4.31 12.62
N SER A 457 -17.08 -4.72 11.77
CA SER A 457 -16.16 -3.79 11.07
C SER A 457 -16.89 -2.83 10.13
N ALA A 458 -18.06 -3.24 9.59
CA ALA A 458 -18.92 -2.39 8.78
C ALA A 458 -19.52 -1.20 9.55
N LEU A 459 -19.59 -1.28 10.87
CA LEU A 459 -20.15 -0.23 11.72
C LEU A 459 -19.09 0.77 12.22
N TRP A 460 -17.82 0.50 11.91
CA TRP A 460 -16.66 1.19 12.48
C TRP A 460 -16.73 2.72 12.42
N PRO A 461 -17.12 3.37 11.31
CA PRO A 461 -17.15 4.84 11.20
C PRO A 461 -18.09 5.53 12.20
N PHE A 462 -19.15 4.87 12.65
CA PHE A 462 -20.15 5.46 13.54
C PHE A 462 -20.24 4.77 14.91
N SER A 463 -19.99 3.46 15.01
CA SER A 463 -19.98 2.77 16.29
C SER A 463 -18.87 3.24 17.22
N THR A 464 -17.70 3.60 16.66
CA THR A 464 -16.57 4.14 17.42
C THR A 464 -16.86 5.50 18.04
N LEU A 465 -17.78 6.26 17.45
CA LEU A 465 -18.20 7.58 17.92
C LEU A 465 -19.44 7.53 18.84
N GLY A 466 -19.87 6.32 19.21
CA GLY A 466 -20.89 6.09 20.25
C GLY A 466 -22.27 5.71 19.76
N TRP A 467 -22.51 5.59 18.42
CA TRP A 467 -23.79 5.09 17.90
C TRP A 467 -24.10 3.70 18.50
N PRO A 468 -25.35 3.35 18.88
CA PRO A 468 -26.62 4.02 18.52
C PRO A 468 -27.03 5.19 19.43
N LYS A 469 -26.20 5.59 20.40
CA LYS A 469 -26.48 6.75 21.25
C LYS A 469 -26.20 8.03 20.46
N ASP A 470 -27.01 9.07 20.73
CA ASP A 470 -26.79 10.40 20.18
C ASP A 470 -25.72 11.13 21.02
N THR A 471 -24.43 10.90 20.65
CA THR A 471 -23.29 11.51 21.33
C THR A 471 -22.87 12.82 20.66
N LYS A 472 -22.17 13.69 21.40
CA LYS A 472 -21.61 14.92 20.86
C LYS A 472 -20.54 14.62 19.81
N GLU A 473 -19.78 13.57 20.04
CA GLU A 473 -18.73 13.09 19.12
C GLU A 473 -19.33 12.63 17.80
N LEU A 474 -20.39 11.81 17.84
CA LEU A 474 -21.08 11.36 16.63
C LEU A 474 -21.65 12.54 15.86
N SER A 475 -22.26 13.52 16.54
CA SER A 475 -22.86 14.69 15.88
C SER A 475 -21.81 15.61 15.25
N TYR A 476 -20.58 15.64 15.77
CA TYR A 476 -19.51 16.54 15.33
C TYR A 476 -18.54 15.90 14.34
N PHE A 477 -18.09 14.66 14.57
CA PHE A 477 -17.04 13.97 13.80
C PHE A 477 -17.58 13.03 12.72
N TYR A 478 -18.90 12.81 12.64
CA TYR A 478 -19.54 11.96 11.63
C TYR A 478 -20.47 12.77 10.72
N PRO A 479 -20.49 12.54 9.40
CA PRO A 479 -19.67 11.61 8.61
C PRO A 479 -18.17 11.94 8.69
N THR A 480 -17.31 10.90 8.52
CA THR A 480 -15.87 11.10 8.47
C THR A 480 -15.45 11.66 7.10
N ASP A 481 -14.24 12.21 6.98
CA ASP A 481 -13.84 12.91 5.76
C ASP A 481 -13.22 11.96 4.73
N VAL A 482 -12.24 11.18 5.16
CA VAL A 482 -11.47 10.31 4.29
C VAL A 482 -11.31 8.92 4.91
N LEU A 483 -11.58 7.90 4.12
CA LEU A 483 -11.15 6.54 4.40
C LEU A 483 -9.90 6.24 3.57
N VAL A 484 -8.81 5.83 4.20
CA VAL A 484 -7.61 5.33 3.51
C VAL A 484 -7.59 3.82 3.61
N THR A 485 -7.39 3.10 2.51
CA THR A 485 -7.38 1.64 2.52
C THR A 485 -6.74 1.05 1.25
N GLY A 486 -6.30 -0.21 1.32
CA GLY A 486 -5.87 -0.96 0.15
C GLY A 486 -7.02 -1.34 -0.79
N TYR A 487 -6.72 -1.48 -2.07
CA TYR A 487 -7.74 -1.85 -3.06
C TYR A 487 -8.31 -3.27 -2.84
N ASP A 488 -7.58 -4.13 -2.15
CA ASP A 488 -7.94 -5.54 -1.94
C ASP A 488 -9.09 -5.74 -0.94
N ILE A 489 -9.45 -4.72 -0.15
CA ILE A 489 -10.55 -4.77 0.79
C ILE A 489 -11.73 -3.84 0.45
N ILE A 490 -11.83 -3.36 -0.79
CA ILE A 490 -12.97 -2.54 -1.23
C ILE A 490 -14.28 -3.29 -1.01
N PHE A 491 -14.38 -4.54 -1.46
CA PHE A 491 -15.58 -5.35 -1.28
C PHE A 491 -15.80 -5.76 0.18
N PHE A 492 -14.74 -6.20 0.83
CA PHE A 492 -14.85 -6.71 2.20
C PHE A 492 -15.26 -5.65 3.21
N TRP A 493 -14.74 -4.43 3.06
CA TRP A 493 -14.89 -3.41 4.08
C TRP A 493 -15.57 -2.13 3.58
N VAL A 494 -15.10 -1.53 2.49
CA VAL A 494 -15.65 -0.25 2.00
C VAL A 494 -17.13 -0.38 1.64
N VAL A 495 -17.49 -1.37 0.81
CA VAL A 495 -18.88 -1.64 0.41
C VAL A 495 -19.77 -1.84 1.64
N ARG A 496 -19.28 -2.63 2.62
CA ARG A 496 -20.03 -2.97 3.82
C ARG A 496 -20.23 -1.77 4.75
N MET A 497 -19.23 -0.93 4.90
CA MET A 497 -19.40 0.32 5.67
C MET A 497 -20.41 1.24 5.03
N VAL A 498 -20.39 1.40 3.71
CA VAL A 498 -21.28 2.33 3.00
C VAL A 498 -22.73 1.90 3.13
N PHE A 499 -23.07 0.65 2.81
CA PHE A 499 -24.48 0.22 2.93
C PHE A 499 -24.97 0.19 4.38
N SER A 500 -24.11 -0.20 5.33
CA SER A 500 -24.47 -0.21 6.74
C SER A 500 -24.72 1.19 7.28
N ALA A 501 -23.88 2.15 6.92
CA ALA A 501 -24.01 3.53 7.32
C ALA A 501 -25.29 4.18 6.75
N LEU A 502 -25.53 4.01 5.46
CA LEU A 502 -26.75 4.52 4.80
C LEU A 502 -28.01 3.91 5.44
N GLU A 503 -28.01 2.60 5.74
CA GLU A 503 -29.15 1.93 6.34
C GLU A 503 -29.39 2.35 7.81
N GLN A 504 -28.30 2.59 8.59
CA GLN A 504 -28.43 2.86 10.03
C GLN A 504 -28.49 4.35 10.37
N THR A 505 -27.82 5.20 9.60
CA THR A 505 -27.67 6.63 9.89
C THR A 505 -28.30 7.54 8.81
N GLY A 506 -28.62 7.00 7.64
CA GLY A 506 -29.12 7.75 6.49
C GLY A 506 -28.06 8.64 5.83
N LYS A 507 -26.77 8.46 6.14
CA LYS A 507 -25.67 9.25 5.62
C LYS A 507 -24.53 8.34 5.20
N GLU A 508 -23.74 8.77 4.21
CA GLU A 508 -22.49 8.13 3.86
C GLU A 508 -21.53 8.11 5.06
N PRO A 509 -20.70 7.05 5.21
CA PRO A 509 -19.79 6.98 6.36
C PRO A 509 -18.58 7.91 6.22
N PHE A 510 -18.23 8.27 4.99
CA PHE A 510 -17.10 9.14 4.61
C PHE A 510 -17.34 9.74 3.24
N ASN A 511 -16.69 10.89 2.97
CA ASN A 511 -16.86 11.62 1.71
C ASN A 511 -15.92 11.07 0.61
N THR A 512 -14.74 10.63 0.99
CA THR A 512 -13.70 10.18 0.05
C THR A 512 -13.09 8.85 0.48
N VAL A 513 -12.88 7.96 -0.49
CA VAL A 513 -12.10 6.72 -0.32
C VAL A 513 -10.79 6.89 -1.06
N LEU A 514 -9.71 7.06 -0.31
CA LEU A 514 -8.35 7.12 -0.85
C LEU A 514 -7.77 5.70 -0.88
N ILE A 515 -7.58 5.19 -2.09
CA ILE A 515 -7.07 3.84 -2.31
C ILE A 515 -5.56 3.87 -2.49
N HIS A 516 -4.86 3.00 -1.77
CA HIS A 516 -3.45 2.73 -1.99
C HIS A 516 -3.23 1.32 -2.57
N GLY A 517 -2.09 1.13 -3.22
CA GLY A 517 -1.65 -0.18 -3.70
C GLY A 517 -0.96 -1.00 -2.60
N LEU A 518 -0.48 -2.17 -2.97
CA LEU A 518 0.23 -3.08 -2.06
C LEU A 518 1.74 -2.80 -2.07
N VAL A 519 2.36 -3.00 -0.92
CA VAL A 519 3.83 -3.00 -0.83
C VAL A 519 4.35 -4.38 -1.22
N ARG A 520 5.19 -4.41 -2.24
CA ARG A 520 5.81 -5.62 -2.81
C ARG A 520 7.31 -5.66 -2.51
N ASP A 521 7.90 -6.84 -2.55
CA ASP A 521 9.35 -6.98 -2.43
C ASP A 521 10.09 -6.38 -3.66
N SER A 522 11.41 -6.36 -3.63
CA SER A 522 12.24 -5.85 -4.72
C SER A 522 12.01 -6.56 -6.06
N GLN A 523 11.52 -7.79 -6.06
CA GLN A 523 11.18 -8.58 -7.26
C GLN A 523 9.72 -8.36 -7.72
N GLY A 524 8.94 -7.57 -6.99
CA GLY A 524 7.54 -7.29 -7.31
C GLY A 524 6.55 -8.35 -6.80
N ARG A 525 6.97 -9.29 -5.95
CA ARG A 525 6.11 -10.30 -5.36
C ARG A 525 5.39 -9.75 -4.14
N LYS A 526 4.17 -10.21 -3.89
CA LYS A 526 3.43 -9.89 -2.66
C LYS A 526 4.24 -10.38 -1.44
N MET A 527 4.44 -9.50 -0.45
CA MET A 527 5.10 -9.88 0.78
C MET A 527 4.20 -10.79 1.61
N SER A 528 4.74 -11.92 2.07
CA SER A 528 4.03 -12.83 2.96
C SER A 528 4.99 -13.57 3.90
N LYS A 529 4.50 -13.98 5.07
CA LYS A 529 5.29 -14.78 6.02
C LYS A 529 5.66 -16.16 5.45
N SER A 530 4.78 -16.74 4.62
CA SER A 530 4.99 -18.05 4.00
C SER A 530 6.11 -18.05 2.95
N LEU A 531 6.33 -16.91 2.26
CA LEU A 531 7.40 -16.74 1.29
C LEU A 531 8.73 -16.29 1.94
N GLY A 532 8.73 -15.94 3.23
CA GLY A 532 9.91 -15.46 3.94
C GLY A 532 10.45 -14.12 3.41
N ASN A 533 9.64 -13.37 2.63
CA ASN A 533 10.00 -12.08 2.05
C ASN A 533 9.32 -10.90 2.77
N GLY A 534 8.65 -11.15 3.89
CA GLY A 534 8.06 -10.10 4.72
C GLY A 534 9.14 -9.30 5.44
N ILE A 535 9.04 -7.98 5.39
CA ILE A 535 9.92 -7.05 6.10
C ILE A 535 9.17 -6.48 7.29
N ASP A 536 9.75 -6.58 8.49
CA ASP A 536 9.20 -5.97 9.69
C ASP A 536 9.50 -4.46 9.68
N PRO A 537 8.48 -3.58 9.73
CA PRO A 537 8.68 -2.14 9.82
C PRO A 537 9.56 -1.72 11.00
N LEU A 538 9.50 -2.43 12.13
CA LEU A 538 10.29 -2.10 13.31
C LEU A 538 11.79 -2.32 13.09
N GLU A 539 12.20 -3.37 12.37
CA GLU A 539 13.61 -3.59 12.04
C GLU A 539 14.16 -2.45 11.18
N VAL A 540 13.33 -1.91 10.28
CA VAL A 540 13.72 -0.75 9.46
C VAL A 540 13.80 0.52 10.30
N ILE A 541 12.83 0.74 11.20
CA ILE A 541 12.82 1.89 12.11
C ILE A 541 14.02 1.85 13.05
N ASP A 542 14.30 0.71 13.67
CA ASP A 542 15.42 0.55 14.60
C ASP A 542 16.79 0.82 13.92
N LYS A 543 16.90 0.54 12.61
CA LYS A 543 18.14 0.75 11.85
C LYS A 543 18.27 2.14 11.22
N TYR A 544 17.18 2.71 10.74
CA TYR A 544 17.21 3.93 9.90
C TYR A 544 16.39 5.09 10.46
N GLY A 545 15.53 4.85 11.44
CA GLY A 545 14.56 5.80 11.99
C GLY A 545 13.20 5.76 11.30
N ALA A 546 12.17 6.20 12.02
CA ALA A 546 10.80 6.24 11.53
C ALA A 546 10.63 7.23 10.36
N ASP A 547 11.27 8.39 10.43
CA ASP A 547 11.22 9.41 9.36
C ASP A 547 11.74 8.87 8.02
N ALA A 548 12.83 8.08 8.05
CA ALA A 548 13.39 7.48 6.84
C ALA A 548 12.44 6.45 6.22
N LEU A 549 11.78 5.64 7.03
CA LEU A 549 10.77 4.68 6.56
C LEU A 549 9.55 5.41 5.97
N ARG A 550 8.99 6.38 6.68
CA ARG A 550 7.82 7.17 6.24
C ARG A 550 8.07 7.86 4.91
N MET A 551 9.20 8.54 4.78
CA MET A 551 9.61 9.17 3.53
C MET A 551 9.74 8.14 2.39
N THR A 552 10.37 6.98 2.65
CA THR A 552 10.54 5.93 1.65
C THR A 552 9.20 5.41 1.13
N LEU A 553 8.23 5.21 2.02
CA LEU A 553 6.88 4.74 1.67
C LEU A 553 6.11 5.77 0.83
N MET A 554 6.44 7.05 0.95
CA MET A 554 5.79 8.11 0.17
C MET A 554 6.55 8.47 -1.11
N THR A 555 7.84 8.20 -1.19
CA THR A 555 8.66 8.53 -2.37
C THR A 555 8.21 7.74 -3.60
N GLY A 556 7.65 8.46 -4.58
CA GLY A 556 7.09 7.88 -5.81
C GLY A 556 5.78 7.12 -5.60
N ASN A 557 5.12 7.29 -4.44
CA ASN A 557 3.80 6.74 -4.20
C ASN A 557 2.77 7.49 -5.04
N ALA A 558 1.90 6.73 -5.72
CA ALA A 558 0.74 7.25 -6.44
C ALA A 558 -0.50 6.48 -6.00
N PRO A 559 -1.65 7.14 -5.79
CA PRO A 559 -2.88 6.48 -5.38
C PRO A 559 -3.24 5.28 -6.25
N GLY A 560 -3.59 4.17 -5.64
CA GLY A 560 -4.01 2.92 -6.30
C GLY A 560 -2.89 2.06 -6.88
N ASN A 561 -1.65 2.52 -6.92
CA ASN A 561 -0.54 1.78 -7.52
C ASN A 561 0.27 1.01 -6.48
N ASP A 562 0.65 -0.23 -6.84
CA ASP A 562 1.59 -1.02 -6.05
C ASP A 562 2.98 -0.37 -6.03
N MET A 563 3.65 -0.48 -4.89
CA MET A 563 5.02 -0.01 -4.76
C MET A 563 5.99 -1.15 -4.43
N ARG A 564 7.22 -1.06 -4.95
CA ARG A 564 8.30 -1.97 -4.58
C ARG A 564 9.16 -1.36 -3.50
N PHE A 565 9.43 -2.12 -2.46
CA PHE A 565 10.27 -1.71 -1.35
C PHE A 565 11.73 -2.13 -1.59
N TYR A 566 12.64 -1.16 -1.39
CA TYR A 566 14.09 -1.31 -1.53
C TYR A 566 14.79 -0.68 -0.34
N PHE A 567 15.77 -1.35 0.23
CA PHE A 567 16.57 -0.77 1.33
C PHE A 567 17.42 0.42 0.90
N GLU A 568 17.86 0.46 -0.35
CA GLU A 568 18.61 1.57 -0.94
C GLU A 568 17.79 2.88 -0.91
N LYS A 569 16.47 2.79 -1.08
CA LYS A 569 15.58 3.95 -0.92
C LYS A 569 15.51 4.44 0.52
N VAL A 570 15.54 3.53 1.50
CA VAL A 570 15.56 3.90 2.92
C VAL A 570 16.88 4.60 3.28
N GLU A 571 17.99 4.13 2.72
CA GLU A 571 19.29 4.78 2.89
C GLU A 571 19.31 6.17 2.25
N ALA A 572 18.71 6.34 1.07
CA ALA A 572 18.57 7.65 0.44
C ALA A 572 17.74 8.61 1.30
N SER A 573 16.62 8.12 1.88
CA SER A 573 15.76 8.90 2.78
C SER A 573 16.50 9.33 4.06
N ARG A 574 17.29 8.43 4.66
CA ARG A 574 18.18 8.74 5.79
C ARG A 574 19.23 9.79 5.41
N ASN A 575 19.82 9.69 4.23
CA ASN A 575 20.80 10.64 3.75
C ASN A 575 20.18 12.04 3.53
N PHE A 576 18.93 12.10 3.07
CA PHE A 576 18.18 13.34 2.99
C PHE A 576 17.96 13.96 4.38
N ALA A 577 17.55 13.17 5.38
CA ALA A 577 17.45 13.63 6.76
C ALA A 577 18.76 14.24 7.27
N ASN A 578 19.88 13.56 7.03
CA ASN A 578 21.21 14.07 7.41
C ASN A 578 21.57 15.37 6.67
N LYS A 579 21.16 15.53 5.40
CA LYS A 579 21.43 16.77 4.65
C LYS A 579 20.68 17.95 5.26
N ILE A 580 19.38 17.77 5.59
CA ILE A 580 18.57 18.80 6.25
C ILE A 580 19.15 19.14 7.61
N TRP A 581 19.53 18.14 8.39
CA TRP A 581 20.15 18.32 9.70
C TRP A 581 21.42 19.17 9.62
N ASN A 582 22.30 18.88 8.66
CA ASN A 582 23.54 19.63 8.47
C ASN A 582 23.28 21.05 7.98
N ALA A 583 22.32 21.27 7.08
CA ALA A 583 21.90 22.59 6.64
C ALA A 583 21.35 23.42 7.81
N SER A 584 20.52 22.82 8.65
CA SER A 584 19.96 23.44 9.84
C SER A 584 21.06 23.83 10.85
N ARG A 585 22.02 22.93 11.09
CA ARG A 585 23.19 23.23 11.93
C ARG A 585 23.99 24.41 11.38
N PHE A 586 24.27 24.44 10.09
CA PHE A 586 24.97 25.58 9.46
C PHE A 586 24.21 26.89 9.68
N ILE A 587 22.91 26.91 9.56
CA ILE A 587 22.09 28.11 9.79
C ILE A 587 22.15 28.51 11.24
N MET A 588 21.96 27.58 12.18
CA MET A 588 22.01 27.84 13.63
C MET A 588 23.37 28.37 14.10
N MET A 589 24.47 27.89 13.52
CA MET A 589 25.82 28.41 13.85
C MET A 589 26.05 29.85 13.39
N ASN A 590 25.27 30.34 12.41
CA ASN A 590 25.38 31.71 11.89
C ASN A 590 24.38 32.70 12.56
N VAL A 591 23.31 32.17 13.20
CA VAL A 591 22.35 32.98 13.96
C VAL A 591 22.83 33.07 15.39
N LYS A 592 23.15 34.26 15.85
CA LYS A 592 23.62 34.51 17.24
C LYS A 592 22.45 34.38 18.24
N ASP A 593 22.71 33.77 19.39
CA ASP A 593 21.72 33.44 20.44
C ASP A 593 20.96 34.64 21.03
N ASP A 594 21.51 35.81 20.92
CA ASP A 594 21.07 37.01 21.62
C ASP A 594 20.28 38.00 20.74
N LYS A 595 20.15 37.71 19.44
CA LYS A 595 19.46 38.61 18.51
C LYS A 595 18.73 37.86 17.39
N GLU A 596 17.41 37.96 17.38
CA GLU A 596 16.60 37.48 16.24
C GLU A 596 16.95 38.31 14.98
N PRO A 597 17.20 37.62 13.84
CA PRO A 597 17.42 38.30 12.57
C PRO A 597 16.19 39.10 12.15
N VAL A 598 16.42 40.30 11.63
CA VAL A 598 15.36 41.24 11.24
C VAL A 598 15.35 41.40 9.72
N LEU A 599 14.17 41.39 9.14
CA LEU A 599 13.95 41.67 7.71
C LEU A 599 14.05 43.17 7.44
N ASP A 600 15.00 43.56 6.63
CA ASP A 600 15.01 44.83 5.94
C ASP A 600 14.79 44.61 4.43
N LYS A 601 13.57 44.91 3.95
CA LYS A 601 13.20 44.65 2.55
C LYS A 601 14.10 45.43 1.57
N SER A 602 14.70 46.56 1.98
CA SER A 602 15.59 47.32 1.11
C SER A 602 16.98 46.65 0.91
N LYS A 603 17.30 45.69 1.76
CA LYS A 603 18.57 44.93 1.74
C LYS A 603 18.45 43.55 1.17
N LEU A 604 17.24 43.18 0.67
CA LEU A 604 17.05 41.92 -0.08
C LEU A 604 17.84 41.96 -1.39
N LYS A 605 18.76 41.00 -1.54
CA LYS A 605 19.46 40.78 -2.81
C LYS A 605 18.67 39.85 -3.71
N ILE A 606 19.11 39.72 -4.95
CA ILE A 606 18.41 38.94 -5.98
C ILE A 606 18.20 37.48 -5.56
N GLU A 607 19.21 36.85 -4.97
CA GLU A 607 19.15 35.48 -4.47
C GLU A 607 18.15 35.32 -3.32
N ASP A 608 17.96 36.34 -2.47
CA ASP A 608 16.99 36.34 -1.38
C ASP A 608 15.56 36.39 -1.94
N LYS A 609 15.33 37.26 -2.91
CA LYS A 609 14.04 37.40 -3.58
C LYS A 609 13.67 36.12 -4.32
N TRP A 610 14.65 35.54 -5.02
CA TRP A 610 14.49 34.27 -5.74
C TRP A 610 14.03 33.14 -4.82
N ILE A 611 14.75 32.92 -3.71
CA ILE A 611 14.43 31.80 -2.83
C ILE A 611 13.11 31.99 -2.08
N LEU A 612 12.77 33.24 -1.72
CA LEU A 612 11.48 33.58 -1.11
C LEU A 612 10.34 33.31 -2.08
N SER A 613 10.48 33.71 -3.36
CA SER A 613 9.47 33.47 -4.40
C SER A 613 9.30 31.99 -4.66
N LYS A 614 10.42 31.26 -4.85
CA LYS A 614 10.40 29.81 -5.04
C LYS A 614 9.75 29.08 -3.87
N SER A 615 10.15 29.38 -2.62
CA SER A 615 9.58 28.74 -1.44
C SER A 615 8.08 29.01 -1.30
N ASN A 616 7.65 30.23 -1.61
CA ASN A 616 6.24 30.61 -1.63
C ASN A 616 5.44 29.82 -2.69
N GLY A 617 6.01 29.62 -3.89
CA GLY A 617 5.45 28.74 -4.92
C GLY A 617 5.32 27.29 -4.45
N ILE A 618 6.34 26.75 -3.77
CA ILE A 618 6.32 25.39 -3.19
C ILE A 618 5.21 25.26 -2.14
N VAL A 619 4.99 26.25 -1.28
CA VAL A 619 3.86 26.23 -0.33
C VAL A 619 2.53 26.02 -1.05
N LYS A 620 2.31 26.75 -2.16
CA LYS A 620 1.10 26.61 -2.97
C LYS A 620 0.99 25.21 -3.59
N GLU A 621 2.02 24.78 -4.31
CA GLU A 621 2.03 23.49 -5.01
C GLU A 621 1.85 22.31 -4.06
N VAL A 622 2.53 22.30 -2.92
CA VAL A 622 2.42 21.24 -1.91
C VAL A 622 1.02 21.20 -1.32
N THR A 623 0.44 22.36 -0.98
CA THR A 623 -0.92 22.45 -0.46
C THR A 623 -1.95 21.91 -1.46
N GLU A 624 -1.85 22.31 -2.74
CA GLU A 624 -2.74 21.82 -3.80
C GLU A 624 -2.63 20.31 -4.02
N ASN A 625 -1.41 19.74 -3.96
CA ASN A 625 -1.21 18.30 -4.12
C ASN A 625 -1.75 17.51 -2.91
N LEU A 626 -1.55 18.02 -1.69
CA LEU A 626 -2.12 17.38 -0.48
C LEU A 626 -3.65 17.39 -0.50
N ASP A 627 -4.26 18.49 -0.95
CA ASP A 627 -5.73 18.58 -1.09
C ASP A 627 -6.28 17.66 -2.19
N LYS A 628 -5.46 17.27 -3.17
CA LYS A 628 -5.78 16.27 -4.21
C LYS A 628 -5.39 14.83 -3.81
N TYR A 629 -4.86 14.64 -2.61
CA TYR A 629 -4.34 13.36 -2.13
C TYR A 629 -3.13 12.82 -2.91
N GLU A 630 -2.39 13.68 -3.61
CA GLU A 630 -1.18 13.34 -4.35
C GLU A 630 0.07 13.45 -3.45
N LEU A 631 0.11 12.64 -2.39
CA LEU A 631 1.09 12.74 -1.31
C LEU A 631 2.54 12.57 -1.82
N GLY A 632 2.76 11.64 -2.74
CA GLY A 632 4.09 11.39 -3.31
C GLY A 632 4.60 12.57 -4.15
N ILE A 633 3.71 13.28 -4.86
CA ILE A 633 4.07 14.49 -5.63
C ILE A 633 4.38 15.63 -4.67
N ALA A 634 3.55 15.83 -3.65
CA ALA A 634 3.81 16.84 -2.62
C ALA A 634 5.20 16.66 -1.99
N LEU A 635 5.55 15.43 -1.59
CA LEU A 635 6.88 15.12 -1.04
C LEU A 635 8.01 15.39 -2.03
N SER A 636 7.85 15.02 -3.31
CA SER A 636 8.87 15.26 -4.34
C SER A 636 9.17 16.76 -4.49
N LYS A 637 8.14 17.62 -4.49
CA LYS A 637 8.30 19.07 -4.55
C LYS A 637 9.12 19.63 -3.37
N ILE A 638 8.84 19.14 -2.16
CA ILE A 638 9.58 19.54 -0.96
C ILE A 638 11.04 19.05 -1.04
N TYR A 639 11.24 17.80 -1.46
CA TYR A 639 12.56 17.19 -1.61
C TYR A 639 13.43 17.97 -2.60
N ASP A 640 12.91 18.18 -3.83
CA ASP A 640 13.65 18.84 -4.89
C ASP A 640 14.03 20.28 -4.49
N PHE A 641 13.09 21.01 -3.89
CA PHE A 641 13.36 22.36 -3.40
C PHE A 641 14.43 22.36 -2.30
N LEU A 642 14.30 21.54 -1.26
CA LEU A 642 15.25 21.50 -0.15
C LEU A 642 16.63 21.03 -0.59
N TRP A 643 16.69 19.99 -1.45
CA TRP A 643 17.96 19.43 -1.88
C TRP A 643 18.68 20.36 -2.84
N GLU A 644 18.03 20.71 -3.94
CA GLU A 644 18.65 21.42 -5.03
C GLU A 644 18.66 22.95 -4.81
N GLU A 645 17.50 23.55 -4.59
CA GLU A 645 17.40 25.00 -4.59
C GLU A 645 17.94 25.60 -3.28
N PHE A 646 17.52 25.07 -2.15
CA PHE A 646 17.89 25.61 -0.86
C PHE A 646 19.33 25.23 -0.44
N CYS A 647 19.63 23.92 -0.40
CA CYS A 647 20.93 23.45 0.07
C CYS A 647 22.07 23.66 -0.94
N ASP A 648 21.86 23.26 -2.22
CA ASP A 648 22.96 23.26 -3.20
C ASP A 648 23.18 24.63 -3.86
N TRP A 649 22.16 25.50 -3.85
CA TRP A 649 22.28 26.82 -4.43
C TRP A 649 22.22 27.93 -3.39
N TYR A 650 21.11 28.13 -2.69
CA TYR A 650 20.90 29.32 -1.88
C TYR A 650 21.92 29.42 -0.73
N ILE A 651 22.08 28.36 0.04
CA ILE A 651 23.07 28.34 1.15
C ILE A 651 24.47 28.63 0.60
N GLU A 652 24.86 28.05 -0.53
CA GLU A 652 26.18 28.26 -1.11
C GLU A 652 26.35 29.69 -1.64
N MET A 653 25.33 30.30 -2.25
CA MET A 653 25.35 31.71 -2.65
C MET A 653 25.56 32.65 -1.49
N LEU A 654 25.02 32.31 -0.32
CA LEU A 654 25.08 33.17 0.85
C LEU A 654 26.38 33.10 1.64
N LYS A 655 27.19 32.06 1.51
CA LYS A 655 28.41 31.90 2.31
C LYS A 655 29.31 33.14 2.35
N PRO A 656 29.62 33.81 1.23
CA PRO A 656 30.43 35.02 1.26
C PRO A 656 29.82 36.17 2.11
N ARG A 657 28.50 36.33 2.08
CA ARG A 657 27.77 37.33 2.86
C ARG A 657 27.74 36.97 4.35
N LEU A 658 27.57 35.71 4.69
CA LEU A 658 27.49 35.25 6.08
C LEU A 658 28.84 35.32 6.77
N TRP A 659 29.95 35.15 6.06
CA TRP A 659 31.30 35.22 6.60
C TRP A 659 31.84 36.65 6.68
N ASN A 660 31.22 37.61 6.02
CA ASN A 660 31.57 39.02 6.12
C ASN A 660 30.66 39.71 7.16
N GLU A 661 31.19 39.87 8.38
CA GLU A 661 30.43 40.52 9.46
C GLU A 661 30.10 42.00 9.20
N ALA A 662 30.81 42.64 8.26
CA ALA A 662 30.56 44.02 7.88
C ALA A 662 29.50 44.17 6.77
N ASP A 663 28.98 43.07 6.22
CA ASP A 663 27.93 43.13 5.18
C ASP A 663 26.58 43.52 5.81
N GLU A 664 26.12 44.73 5.43
CA GLU A 664 24.88 45.29 5.95
C GLU A 664 23.62 44.45 5.60
N SER A 665 23.68 43.59 4.60
CA SER A 665 22.59 42.72 4.22
C SER A 665 22.59 41.36 4.93
N ARG A 666 23.61 41.10 5.78
CA ARG A 666 23.80 39.79 6.45
C ARG A 666 22.61 39.41 7.35
N GLU A 667 22.07 40.35 8.14
CA GLU A 667 20.92 40.08 8.99
C GLU A 667 19.66 39.70 8.18
N THR A 668 19.43 40.42 7.09
CA THR A 668 18.32 40.11 6.18
C THR A 668 18.50 38.70 5.55
N ALA A 669 19.73 38.33 5.14
CA ALA A 669 20.02 36.98 4.62
C ALA A 669 19.76 35.89 5.68
N LEU A 670 20.14 36.13 6.94
CA LEU A 670 19.84 35.18 8.03
C LEU A 670 18.35 35.07 8.33
N TRP A 671 17.61 36.17 8.22
CA TRP A 671 16.14 36.14 8.34
C TRP A 671 15.52 35.26 7.23
N VAL A 672 15.94 35.45 5.96
CA VAL A 672 15.45 34.68 4.84
C VAL A 672 15.78 33.20 5.01
N LEU A 673 17.00 32.85 5.38
CA LEU A 673 17.42 31.47 5.67
C LEU A 673 16.53 30.81 6.72
N LYS A 674 16.32 31.50 7.86
CA LYS A 674 15.49 31.00 8.95
C LYS A 674 14.04 30.84 8.52
N LYS A 675 13.47 31.85 7.83
CA LYS A 675 12.08 31.86 7.35
C LYS A 675 11.82 30.70 6.39
N VAL A 676 12.65 30.57 5.35
CA VAL A 676 12.51 29.53 4.34
C VAL A 676 12.67 28.13 4.95
N LEU A 677 13.66 27.94 5.84
CA LEU A 677 13.84 26.66 6.53
C LEU A 677 12.62 26.30 7.38
N ILE A 678 12.09 27.23 8.18
CA ILE A 678 10.90 26.98 9.01
C ILE A 678 9.70 26.62 8.17
N ASP A 679 9.43 27.32 7.05
CA ASP A 679 8.33 27.00 6.16
C ASP A 679 8.49 25.59 5.56
N MET A 680 9.69 25.25 5.11
CA MET A 680 9.97 23.93 4.56
C MET A 680 9.89 22.82 5.60
N LEU A 681 10.31 23.07 6.84
CA LEU A 681 10.12 22.12 7.94
C LEU A 681 8.63 21.89 8.21
N LYS A 682 7.81 22.93 8.15
CA LYS A 682 6.34 22.82 8.32
C LYS A 682 5.72 22.00 7.19
N LEU A 683 6.12 22.19 5.93
CA LEU A 683 5.64 21.38 4.80
C LEU A 683 6.11 19.92 4.90
N LEU A 684 7.33 19.68 5.37
CA LEU A 684 7.91 18.35 5.51
C LEU A 684 7.40 17.59 6.73
N HIS A 685 6.94 18.29 7.76
CA HIS A 685 6.54 17.69 9.05
C HIS A 685 5.54 16.54 8.94
N PRO A 686 4.50 16.58 8.09
CA PRO A 686 3.61 15.44 7.92
C PRO A 686 4.32 14.15 7.46
N PHE A 687 5.40 14.28 6.71
CA PHE A 687 6.16 13.17 6.15
C PHE A 687 7.28 12.67 7.08
N MET A 688 8.03 13.59 7.68
CA MET A 688 9.19 13.34 8.54
C MET A 688 9.04 14.09 9.90
N PRO A 689 8.13 13.60 10.75
CA PRO A 689 7.68 14.37 11.91
C PRO A 689 8.75 14.57 13.00
N PHE A 690 9.67 13.65 13.18
CA PHE A 690 10.62 13.71 14.30
C PHE A 690 11.78 14.67 14.06
N ILE A 691 12.45 14.57 12.92
CA ILE A 691 13.55 15.45 12.58
C ILE A 691 13.08 16.90 12.45
N THR A 692 11.90 17.11 11.88
CA THR A 692 11.32 18.44 11.70
C THR A 692 10.96 19.09 13.04
N GLU A 693 10.40 18.32 13.96
CA GLU A 693 10.13 18.79 15.33
C GLU A 693 11.42 19.16 16.05
N GLU A 694 12.44 18.30 16.06
CA GLU A 694 13.69 18.57 16.76
C GLU A 694 14.38 19.81 16.24
N ILE A 695 14.45 20.00 14.92
CA ILE A 695 15.03 21.20 14.32
C ILE A 695 14.19 22.44 14.66
N PHE A 696 12.86 22.34 14.54
CA PHE A 696 11.94 23.44 14.78
C PHE A 696 12.01 23.97 16.21
N LEU A 697 12.02 23.09 17.21
CA LEU A 697 12.13 23.43 18.63
C LEU A 697 13.45 24.17 18.98
N ASN A 698 14.47 24.03 18.14
CA ASN A 698 15.73 24.74 18.31
C ASN A 698 15.81 26.04 17.50
N LEU A 699 14.89 26.30 16.57
CA LEU A 699 14.84 27.48 15.71
C LEU A 699 13.70 28.44 16.04
N SER A 700 12.66 27.97 16.71
CA SER A 700 11.44 28.74 16.99
C SER A 700 11.12 28.71 18.47
N ASP A 701 10.45 29.76 18.94
CA ASP A 701 9.90 29.84 20.30
C ASP A 701 8.51 29.23 20.41
N GLU A 702 7.92 28.76 19.30
CA GLU A 702 6.64 28.02 19.29
C GLU A 702 6.80 26.66 20.00
N GLU A 703 5.76 26.23 20.72
CA GLU A 703 5.77 25.03 21.58
C GLU A 703 6.01 23.73 20.82
N SER A 704 5.50 23.62 19.60
CA SER A 704 5.67 22.45 18.71
C SER A 704 5.30 22.80 17.27
N ILE A 705 6.01 22.21 16.31
CA ILE A 705 5.65 22.31 14.89
C ILE A 705 4.29 21.68 14.61
N MET A 706 3.90 20.66 15.36
CA MET A 706 2.65 19.91 15.18
C MET A 706 1.39 20.76 15.33
N ILE A 707 1.45 21.76 16.19
CA ILE A 707 0.35 22.72 16.47
C ILE A 707 0.60 24.09 15.84
N SER A 708 1.71 24.26 15.14
CA SER A 708 2.01 25.49 14.40
C SER A 708 1.11 25.62 13.16
N LYS A 709 0.95 26.85 12.69
CA LYS A 709 0.14 27.12 11.51
C LYS A 709 0.82 26.64 10.23
N TRP A 710 0.05 25.99 9.36
CA TRP A 710 0.47 25.65 7.99
C TRP A 710 0.86 26.91 7.23
N PRO A 711 1.97 26.89 6.46
CA PRO A 711 2.35 28.03 5.62
C PRO A 711 1.29 28.33 4.57
N VAL A 712 1.10 29.60 4.27
CA VAL A 712 0.11 30.06 3.28
C VAL A 712 0.84 30.83 2.19
N TYR A 713 0.45 30.58 0.94
CA TYR A 713 0.91 31.36 -0.22
C TYR A 713 0.53 32.84 -0.06
N ASP A 714 1.48 33.73 -0.32
CA ASP A 714 1.30 35.18 -0.24
C ASP A 714 1.76 35.82 -1.56
N GLU A 715 0.86 36.44 -2.29
CA GLU A 715 1.13 37.14 -3.57
C GLU A 715 2.24 38.21 -3.46
N ALA A 716 2.45 38.78 -2.28
CA ALA A 716 3.51 39.76 -2.07
C ALA A 716 4.94 39.20 -2.22
N TRP A 717 5.08 37.88 -2.17
CA TRP A 717 6.34 37.17 -2.35
C TRP A 717 6.44 36.46 -3.72
N ASP A 718 5.53 36.71 -4.65
CA ASP A 718 5.64 36.20 -6.03
C ASP A 718 6.49 37.17 -6.85
N MET A 719 7.77 36.84 -7.01
CA MET A 719 8.78 37.65 -7.66
C MET A 719 9.37 36.94 -8.89
N LYS A 720 8.51 36.56 -9.81
CA LYS A 720 8.87 35.72 -10.99
C LYS A 720 10.01 36.31 -11.83
N ALA A 721 10.05 37.62 -12.00
CA ALA A 721 11.14 38.29 -12.73
C ALA A 721 12.52 38.09 -12.05
N ASP A 722 12.57 38.10 -10.72
CA ASP A 722 13.82 37.82 -9.97
C ASP A 722 14.18 36.32 -10.03
N GLU A 723 13.17 35.43 -10.13
CA GLU A 723 13.44 33.98 -10.37
C GLU A 723 14.16 33.78 -11.71
N ASP A 724 13.66 34.37 -12.78
CA ASP A 724 14.23 34.20 -14.14
C ASP A 724 15.68 34.73 -14.21
N LYS A 725 15.97 35.82 -13.51
CA LYS A 725 17.32 36.36 -13.39
C LYS A 725 18.29 35.40 -12.69
N VAL A 726 17.90 34.81 -11.57
CA VAL A 726 18.73 33.83 -10.86
C VAL A 726 18.89 32.53 -11.63
N GLU A 727 17.89 32.10 -12.38
CA GLU A 727 18.04 30.93 -13.26
C GLU A 727 19.08 31.19 -14.38
N SER A 728 19.17 32.41 -14.90
CA SER A 728 20.25 32.81 -15.85
C SER A 728 21.63 32.71 -15.18
N ILE A 729 21.78 33.19 -13.93
CA ILE A 729 23.04 33.06 -13.17
C ILE A 729 23.38 31.58 -12.95
N LYS A 730 22.41 30.77 -12.52
CA LYS A 730 22.60 29.31 -12.32
C LYS A 730 23.02 28.60 -13.62
N ALA A 731 22.43 28.99 -14.77
CA ALA A 731 22.79 28.46 -16.07
C ALA A 731 24.24 28.79 -16.43
N ALA A 732 24.66 30.03 -16.20
CA ALA A 732 26.04 30.47 -16.45
C ALA A 732 27.05 29.73 -15.54
N VAL A 733 26.77 29.64 -14.25
CA VAL A 733 27.62 28.90 -13.29
C VAL A 733 27.71 27.41 -13.66
N ARG A 734 26.60 26.78 -14.07
CA ARG A 734 26.60 25.38 -14.55
C ARG A 734 27.46 25.22 -15.82
N ALA A 735 27.34 26.12 -16.78
CA ALA A 735 28.14 26.08 -17.99
C ALA A 735 29.63 26.19 -17.70
N ILE A 736 30.04 27.13 -16.84
CA ILE A 736 31.43 27.25 -16.38
C ILE A 736 31.92 25.98 -15.70
N ARG A 737 31.14 25.40 -14.78
CA ARG A 737 31.46 24.14 -14.08
C ARG A 737 31.60 22.97 -15.08
N ASN A 738 30.75 22.90 -16.09
CA ASN A 738 30.83 21.88 -17.16
C ASN A 738 32.10 22.01 -17.96
N ILE A 739 32.51 23.23 -18.37
CA ILE A 739 33.78 23.46 -19.01
C ILE A 739 34.95 23.00 -18.12
N ARG A 740 34.94 23.40 -16.84
CA ARG A 740 35.95 22.96 -15.86
C ARG A 740 36.06 21.44 -15.75
N THR A 741 34.92 20.75 -15.71
CA THR A 741 34.85 19.29 -15.59
C THR A 741 35.36 18.62 -16.88
N SER A 742 34.92 19.08 -18.06
CA SER A 742 35.35 18.54 -19.36
C SER A 742 36.85 18.70 -19.61
N MET A 743 37.43 19.77 -19.06
CA MET A 743 38.86 20.09 -19.18
C MET A 743 39.70 19.58 -17.99
N ASN A 744 39.09 18.81 -17.07
CA ASN A 744 39.74 18.28 -15.86
C ASN A 744 40.44 19.34 -14.99
N VAL A 745 39.89 20.56 -14.92
CA VAL A 745 40.45 21.64 -14.10
C VAL A 745 40.34 21.30 -12.61
N VAL A 746 41.44 21.37 -11.89
CA VAL A 746 41.45 21.12 -10.43
C VAL A 746 40.56 22.12 -9.70
N PRO A 747 39.80 21.72 -8.66
CA PRO A 747 38.84 22.59 -7.99
C PRO A 747 39.40 23.90 -7.45
N SER A 748 40.67 23.89 -7.00
CA SER A 748 41.33 25.05 -6.39
C SER A 748 41.81 26.09 -7.44
N LYS A 749 41.90 25.71 -8.73
CA LYS A 749 42.35 26.65 -9.79
C LYS A 749 41.25 27.68 -10.08
N LYS A 750 41.57 28.93 -10.02
CA LYS A 750 40.70 30.04 -10.37
C LYS A 750 40.86 30.41 -11.85
N LEU A 751 39.81 30.95 -12.46
CA LEU A 751 39.73 31.21 -13.89
C LEU A 751 39.34 32.66 -14.19
N GLY A 752 39.84 33.23 -15.27
CA GLY A 752 39.24 34.38 -15.88
C GLY A 752 38.04 33.97 -16.72
N VAL A 753 36.91 34.64 -16.57
CA VAL A 753 35.66 34.30 -17.24
C VAL A 753 35.11 35.53 -17.95
N HIS A 754 34.85 35.41 -19.25
CA HIS A 754 34.16 36.41 -20.06
C HIS A 754 32.70 36.03 -20.23
N LEU A 755 31.80 36.91 -19.83
CA LEU A 755 30.35 36.79 -20.01
C LEU A 755 29.92 37.85 -21.02
N ILE A 756 29.54 37.41 -22.20
CA ILE A 756 29.21 38.29 -23.31
C ILE A 756 27.71 38.28 -23.53
N SER A 757 27.05 39.41 -23.39
CA SER A 757 25.63 39.55 -23.70
C SER A 757 25.35 40.91 -24.40
N LYS A 758 24.56 40.88 -25.43
CA LYS A 758 24.06 42.11 -26.06
C LYS A 758 23.02 42.82 -25.22
N GLU A 759 22.33 42.13 -24.37
CA GLU A 759 21.25 42.64 -23.51
C GLU A 759 21.86 43.32 -22.27
N ALA A 760 21.59 44.62 -22.11
CA ALA A 760 22.08 45.37 -20.97
C ALA A 760 21.57 44.84 -19.64
N GLU A 761 20.31 44.43 -19.59
CA GLU A 761 19.69 43.86 -18.40
C GLU A 761 20.40 42.58 -17.92
N VAL A 762 20.78 41.69 -18.82
CA VAL A 762 21.54 40.46 -18.50
C VAL A 762 22.91 40.81 -17.95
N ARG A 763 23.59 41.81 -18.54
CA ARG A 763 24.90 42.26 -18.01
C ARG A 763 24.78 42.84 -16.62
N ASP A 764 23.76 43.68 -16.36
CA ASP A 764 23.51 44.26 -15.03
C ASP A 764 23.28 43.19 -13.98
N VAL A 765 22.50 42.14 -14.30
CA VAL A 765 22.25 40.98 -13.42
C VAL A 765 23.55 40.24 -13.11
N PHE A 766 24.40 40.02 -14.11
CA PHE A 766 25.69 39.36 -13.91
C PHE A 766 26.65 40.21 -13.07
N GLU A 767 26.63 41.53 -13.28
CA GLU A 767 27.45 42.48 -12.51
C GLU A 767 27.08 42.51 -11.04
N GLU A 768 25.77 42.56 -10.73
CA GLU A 768 25.26 42.47 -9.35
C GLU A 768 25.59 41.13 -8.67
N SER A 769 25.73 40.07 -9.46
CA SER A 769 25.99 38.71 -9.01
C SER A 769 27.46 38.29 -9.06
N ARG A 770 28.38 39.23 -9.29
CA ARG A 770 29.82 38.98 -9.43
C ARG A 770 30.38 38.08 -8.29
N VAL A 771 29.97 38.31 -7.05
CA VAL A 771 30.37 37.49 -5.89
C VAL A 771 29.96 36.05 -6.00
N ILE A 772 28.81 35.77 -6.60
CA ILE A 772 28.29 34.40 -6.83
C ILE A 772 29.19 33.67 -7.84
N PHE A 773 29.56 34.30 -8.95
CA PHE A 773 30.48 33.72 -9.92
C PHE A 773 31.86 33.43 -9.33
N MET A 774 32.40 34.36 -8.54
CA MET A 774 33.70 34.18 -7.89
C MET A 774 33.67 33.01 -6.91
N SER A 775 32.56 32.85 -6.16
CA SER A 775 32.37 31.77 -5.18
C SER A 775 32.06 30.45 -5.86
N LEU A 776 31.00 30.39 -6.67
CA LEU A 776 30.42 29.14 -7.16
C LEU A 776 31.02 28.64 -8.48
N ALA A 777 31.46 29.53 -9.36
CA ALA A 777 32.10 29.16 -10.61
C ALA A 777 33.64 29.06 -10.50
N GLY A 778 34.17 29.56 -9.38
CA GLY A 778 35.63 29.61 -9.18
C GLY A 778 36.33 30.64 -10.11
N ALA A 779 35.66 31.73 -10.47
CA ALA A 779 36.25 32.84 -11.15
C ALA A 779 37.12 33.68 -10.20
N ASN A 780 38.24 34.18 -10.64
CA ASN A 780 39.03 35.23 -9.99
C ASN A 780 38.90 36.58 -10.70
N GLU A 781 38.66 36.55 -11.99
CA GLU A 781 38.38 37.70 -12.82
C GLU A 781 37.12 37.46 -13.63
N LEU A 782 36.26 38.46 -13.73
CA LEU A 782 35.00 38.37 -14.44
C LEU A 782 34.87 39.60 -15.37
N TYR A 783 34.82 39.32 -16.65
CA TYR A 783 34.68 40.35 -17.71
C TYR A 783 33.25 40.23 -18.27
N ILE A 784 32.43 41.28 -18.03
CA ILE A 784 31.03 41.32 -18.48
C ILE A 784 30.92 42.38 -19.57
N GLU A 785 30.74 41.92 -20.81
CA GLU A 785 30.91 42.80 -21.98
C GLU A 785 29.75 42.61 -22.98
N ALA A 786 29.59 43.59 -23.87
CA ALA A 786 28.54 43.55 -24.90
C ALA A 786 28.97 42.77 -26.14
N ASP A 787 30.28 42.64 -26.39
CA ASP A 787 30.85 41.96 -27.53
C ASP A 787 32.16 41.20 -27.19
N LYS A 788 32.72 40.52 -28.17
CA LYS A 788 33.89 39.64 -28.04
C LYS A 788 35.24 40.33 -28.20
N ALA A 789 35.30 41.65 -28.19
CA ALA A 789 36.54 42.37 -28.55
C ALA A 789 37.74 42.00 -27.68
N ASN A 790 37.53 41.70 -26.42
CA ASN A 790 38.55 41.33 -25.43
C ASN A 790 38.65 39.84 -25.16
N VAL A 791 37.94 38.98 -25.89
CA VAL A 791 37.99 37.54 -25.71
C VAL A 791 39.16 36.94 -26.45
N PRO A 792 40.06 36.16 -25.84
CA PRO A 792 41.14 35.47 -26.53
C PRO A 792 40.61 34.52 -27.64
N ASP A 793 41.31 34.47 -28.77
CA ASP A 793 40.91 33.67 -29.94
C ASP A 793 40.81 32.15 -29.61
N ASP A 794 41.57 31.68 -28.62
CA ASP A 794 41.63 30.28 -28.21
C ASP A 794 40.72 29.93 -27.03
N ALA A 795 39.88 30.88 -26.59
CA ALA A 795 38.99 30.65 -25.47
C ALA A 795 37.96 29.54 -25.72
N VAL A 796 37.77 28.68 -24.73
CA VAL A 796 36.71 27.66 -24.75
C VAL A 796 35.38 28.31 -24.43
N SER A 797 34.36 28.02 -25.25
CA SER A 797 33.08 28.68 -25.17
C SER A 797 31.95 27.74 -24.75
N ALA A 798 30.94 28.31 -24.09
CA ALA A 798 29.61 27.73 -23.91
C ALA A 798 28.56 28.80 -24.19
N VAL A 799 27.40 28.38 -24.65
CA VAL A 799 26.26 29.26 -24.94
C VAL A 799 25.14 28.95 -23.98
N ILE A 800 24.53 29.97 -23.39
CA ILE A 800 23.33 29.92 -22.59
C ILE A 800 22.27 30.87 -23.17
N ALA A 801 21.04 30.79 -22.65
CA ALA A 801 20.04 31.76 -23.06
C ALA A 801 20.45 33.19 -22.62
N GLY A 802 20.55 34.08 -23.59
CA GLY A 802 20.88 35.49 -23.37
C GLY A 802 22.38 35.83 -23.24
N ALA A 803 23.31 34.85 -23.21
CA ALA A 803 24.74 35.15 -23.10
C ALA A 803 25.63 34.03 -23.63
N ASP A 804 26.82 34.43 -24.08
CA ASP A 804 27.94 33.54 -24.43
C ASP A 804 28.99 33.61 -23.31
N ILE A 805 29.57 32.47 -22.99
CA ILE A 805 30.59 32.32 -21.93
C ILE A 805 31.90 31.91 -22.59
N TYR A 806 33.01 32.58 -22.25
CA TYR A 806 34.35 32.25 -22.76
C TYR A 806 35.33 32.16 -21.59
N ILE A 807 36.18 31.15 -21.63
CA ILE A 807 37.27 30.96 -20.66
C ILE A 807 38.57 30.78 -21.43
N PRO A 808 39.59 31.59 -21.17
CA PRO A 808 40.90 31.47 -21.84
C PRO A 808 41.45 30.05 -21.65
N PHE A 809 42.01 29.50 -22.71
CA PHE A 809 42.54 28.13 -22.68
C PHE A 809 43.69 27.97 -21.69
N GLU A 810 44.53 28.96 -21.51
CA GLU A 810 45.63 28.97 -20.53
C GLU A 810 45.16 28.88 -19.08
N ASP A 811 43.96 29.37 -18.80
CA ASP A 811 43.34 29.22 -17.50
C ASP A 811 42.80 27.81 -17.26
N LEU A 812 42.43 27.09 -18.33
CA LEU A 812 41.82 25.75 -18.18
C LEU A 812 42.89 24.66 -18.09
N VAL A 813 44.00 24.80 -18.85
CA VAL A 813 45.03 23.78 -18.97
C VAL A 813 46.38 24.32 -18.46
N ASP A 814 47.03 23.59 -17.56
CA ASP A 814 48.45 23.78 -17.30
C ASP A 814 49.23 23.06 -18.43
N VAL A 815 49.51 23.78 -19.48
CA VAL A 815 50.10 23.24 -20.71
C VAL A 815 51.36 22.43 -20.42
N ALA A 816 52.18 22.86 -19.45
CA ALA A 816 53.40 22.14 -19.06
C ALA A 816 53.12 20.81 -18.40
N LYS A 817 52.17 20.80 -17.44
CA LYS A 817 51.76 19.58 -16.74
C LYS A 817 50.96 18.64 -17.65
N GLU A 818 50.13 19.17 -18.55
CA GLU A 818 49.38 18.36 -19.49
C GLU A 818 50.28 17.72 -20.52
N LYS A 819 51.24 18.44 -21.04
CA LYS A 819 52.30 17.86 -21.86
C LYS A 819 53.06 16.73 -21.12
N GLU A 820 53.39 16.92 -19.87
CA GLU A 820 54.07 15.89 -19.07
C GLU A 820 53.15 14.68 -18.83
N ARG A 821 51.86 14.92 -18.56
CA ARG A 821 50.86 13.85 -18.41
C ARG A 821 50.70 13.03 -19.68
N LEU A 822 50.51 13.70 -20.79
CA LEU A 822 50.35 13.04 -22.09
C LEU A 822 51.61 12.28 -22.50
N LYS A 823 52.79 12.83 -22.24
CA LYS A 823 54.07 12.10 -22.46
C LYS A 823 54.19 10.84 -21.59
N LYS A 824 53.77 10.90 -20.34
CA LYS A 824 53.72 9.72 -19.49
C LYS A 824 52.72 8.68 -19.97
N GLU A 825 51.58 9.12 -20.51
CA GLU A 825 50.56 8.25 -21.08
C GLU A 825 51.01 7.66 -22.42
N GLU A 826 51.74 8.44 -23.25
CA GLU A 826 52.37 7.95 -24.48
C GLU A 826 53.35 6.79 -24.16
N VAL A 827 54.18 6.97 -23.16
CA VAL A 827 55.12 5.92 -22.73
C VAL A 827 54.41 4.65 -22.28
N LYS A 828 53.29 4.80 -21.55
CA LYS A 828 52.49 3.64 -21.16
C LYS A 828 51.82 2.93 -22.32
N LEU A 829 51.24 3.70 -23.28
CA LEU A 829 50.62 3.14 -24.47
C LEU A 829 51.62 2.45 -25.37
N LEU A 830 52.81 3.02 -25.54
CA LEU A 830 53.93 2.42 -26.27
C LEU A 830 54.35 1.08 -25.63
N ALA A 831 54.49 1.04 -24.33
CA ALA A 831 54.79 -0.20 -23.60
C ALA A 831 53.74 -1.29 -23.77
N GLU A 832 52.41 -0.88 -23.74
CA GLU A 832 51.32 -1.82 -24.01
C GLU A 832 51.28 -2.30 -25.48
N LEU A 833 51.54 -1.41 -26.45
CA LEU A 833 51.68 -1.76 -27.86
C LEU A 833 52.81 -2.74 -28.09
N ASP A 834 54.00 -2.48 -27.49
CA ASP A 834 55.14 -3.40 -27.55
C ASP A 834 54.81 -4.75 -26.93
N ARG A 835 54.13 -4.78 -25.83
CA ARG A 835 53.71 -6.02 -25.19
C ARG A 835 52.76 -6.83 -26.10
N VAL A 836 51.74 -6.17 -26.69
CA VAL A 836 50.76 -6.83 -27.58
C VAL A 836 51.43 -7.26 -28.88
N ASN A 837 52.30 -6.45 -29.46
CA ASN A 837 53.07 -6.80 -30.65
C ASN A 837 54.01 -7.99 -30.42
N ASN A 838 54.73 -8.02 -29.25
CA ASN A 838 55.58 -9.14 -28.89
C ASN A 838 54.73 -10.41 -28.66
N MET A 839 53.54 -10.32 -28.11
CA MET A 839 52.62 -11.47 -27.97
C MET A 839 52.16 -11.98 -29.35
N LEU A 840 51.73 -11.10 -30.20
CA LEU A 840 51.28 -11.42 -31.58
C LEU A 840 52.43 -11.81 -32.51
N GLY A 841 53.67 -11.40 -32.25
CA GLY A 841 54.88 -11.84 -32.93
C GLY A 841 55.47 -13.16 -32.45
N ASN A 842 54.94 -13.71 -31.35
CA ASN A 842 55.48 -14.97 -30.77
C ASN A 842 54.81 -16.18 -31.44
N GLU A 843 55.54 -16.90 -32.30
CA GLU A 843 55.03 -18.11 -32.98
C GLU A 843 54.52 -19.21 -32.02
N LYS A 844 55.06 -19.30 -30.82
CA LYS A 844 54.60 -20.25 -29.80
C LYS A 844 53.27 -19.85 -29.18
N PHE A 845 52.98 -18.54 -29.14
CA PHE A 845 51.70 -18.01 -28.70
C PHE A 845 50.65 -18.23 -29.77
N ILE A 846 50.92 -17.83 -30.99
CA ILE A 846 49.97 -17.92 -32.13
C ILE A 846 49.60 -19.40 -32.43
N SER A 847 50.58 -20.33 -32.27
CA SER A 847 50.28 -21.74 -32.54
C SER A 847 49.53 -22.49 -31.43
N LYS A 848 49.46 -21.95 -30.19
CA LYS A 848 48.88 -22.62 -29.03
C LYS A 848 47.67 -21.88 -28.38
N ALA A 849 47.51 -20.62 -28.63
CA ALA A 849 46.42 -19.84 -28.05
C ALA A 849 45.11 -20.06 -28.81
N PRO A 850 43.95 -20.06 -28.12
CA PRO A 850 42.64 -20.08 -28.77
C PRO A 850 42.47 -18.91 -29.74
N ALA A 851 41.78 -19.12 -30.87
CA ALA A 851 41.53 -18.08 -31.88
C ALA A 851 40.88 -16.81 -31.30
N SER A 852 39.99 -16.99 -30.33
CA SER A 852 39.34 -15.88 -29.60
C SER A 852 40.32 -14.99 -28.83
N LYS A 853 41.39 -15.59 -28.30
CA LYS A 853 42.44 -14.87 -27.55
C LYS A 853 43.36 -14.08 -28.48
N ILE A 854 43.64 -14.61 -29.66
CA ILE A 854 44.39 -13.92 -30.69
C ILE A 854 43.62 -12.74 -31.23
N GLU A 855 42.31 -12.89 -31.44
CA GLU A 855 41.45 -11.82 -31.91
C GLU A 855 41.33 -10.71 -30.85
N GLU A 856 41.19 -11.06 -29.58
CA GLU A 856 41.18 -10.11 -28.46
C GLU A 856 42.47 -9.25 -28.44
N GLU A 857 43.63 -9.87 -28.63
CA GLU A 857 44.90 -9.13 -28.64
C GLU A 857 45.06 -8.26 -29.92
N LYS A 858 44.50 -8.67 -31.07
CA LYS A 858 44.41 -7.82 -32.26
C LYS A 858 43.52 -6.60 -32.09
N GLU A 859 42.35 -6.80 -31.45
CA GLU A 859 41.46 -5.69 -31.12
C GLU A 859 42.14 -4.70 -30.16
N LYS A 860 42.91 -5.19 -29.18
CA LYS A 860 43.72 -4.35 -28.30
C LYS A 860 44.78 -3.57 -29.08
N LEU A 861 45.44 -4.22 -30.02
CA LEU A 861 46.43 -3.56 -30.88
C LEU A 861 45.81 -2.39 -31.65
N ASP A 862 44.69 -2.62 -32.32
CA ASP A 862 43.99 -1.58 -33.09
C ASP A 862 43.52 -0.44 -32.15
N LYS A 863 42.94 -0.79 -31.00
CA LYS A 863 42.50 0.17 -29.98
C LYS A 863 43.69 1.05 -29.48
N TYR A 864 44.79 0.43 -29.10
CA TYR A 864 45.94 1.17 -28.54
C TYR A 864 46.64 2.00 -29.62
N THR A 865 46.65 1.55 -30.87
CA THR A 865 47.20 2.33 -32.01
C THR A 865 46.37 3.59 -32.22
N LYS A 866 45.04 3.47 -32.27
CA LYS A 866 44.14 4.62 -32.37
C LYS A 866 44.28 5.60 -31.22
N MET A 867 44.38 5.07 -29.99
CA MET A 867 44.60 5.90 -28.79
C MET A 867 45.94 6.64 -28.85
N LEU A 868 46.97 6.00 -29.35
CA LEU A 868 48.28 6.63 -29.49
C LEU A 868 48.31 7.75 -30.58
N GLU A 869 47.64 7.51 -31.70
CA GLU A 869 47.45 8.51 -32.76
C GLU A 869 46.72 9.75 -32.22
N GLN A 870 45.59 9.56 -31.54
CA GLN A 870 44.82 10.63 -30.93
C GLN A 870 45.64 11.40 -29.87
N LEU A 871 46.40 10.68 -29.06
CA LEU A 871 47.24 11.29 -28.04
C LEU A 871 48.38 12.13 -28.68
N ARG A 872 49.00 11.65 -29.78
CA ARG A 872 50.04 12.39 -30.51
C ARG A 872 49.47 13.63 -31.20
N GLU A 873 48.25 13.54 -31.77
CA GLU A 873 47.55 14.71 -32.28
C GLU A 873 47.32 15.76 -31.19
N GLN A 874 46.93 15.34 -29.98
CA GLN A 874 46.81 16.24 -28.83
C GLN A 874 48.15 16.86 -28.43
N LEU A 875 49.23 16.08 -28.37
CA LEU A 875 50.57 16.60 -28.08
C LEU A 875 51.05 17.63 -29.12
N VAL A 876 50.84 17.35 -30.40
CA VAL A 876 51.20 18.28 -31.49
C VAL A 876 50.36 19.55 -31.42
N ALA A 877 49.06 19.43 -31.08
CA ALA A 877 48.21 20.60 -30.90
C ALA A 877 48.68 21.48 -29.74
N LEU A 878 49.10 20.83 -28.61
CA LEU A 878 49.68 21.55 -27.47
C LEU A 878 51.10 22.09 -27.72
N GLU A 879 51.87 21.52 -28.62
CA GLU A 879 53.22 22.04 -29.01
C GLU A 879 53.16 23.25 -29.93
N LYS A 880 52.10 23.37 -30.71
CA LYS A 880 51.86 24.53 -31.59
C LYS A 880 51.32 25.75 -30.84
N ARG A 881 50.84 25.53 -29.61
CA ARG A 881 50.41 26.56 -28.68
C ARG A 881 51.48 26.84 -27.63
#